data_60c15ba930a682b036286f9f9538ddbf
#
_entry.id   60c15ba930a682b036286f9f9538ddbf
#
_cell.length_a   1.000
_cell.length_b   1.000
_cell.length_c   1.000
_cell.angle_alpha   90.00
_cell.angle_beta   90.00
_cell.angle_gamma   90.00
#
_symmetry.space_group_name_H-M   'P 1'
#
loop_
_entity.id
_entity.type
_entity.pdbx_description
1 polymer ?
#
loop_
_entity_poly.entity_id
_entity_poly.type
_entity_poly.pdbx_seq_one_letter_code
_entity_poly.pdbx_strand_id
1 'polypeptide(L)'
;MEEERSNERFVLLAIMFSLVFAVIIVQLVNLQIINGKENDENSQQRLVQDREIVASRGIIADTNGIPIATNRVGYTVQIAKTGLKTPEVNEMIIKLIKIFESNGDSYESGLFDYLTFNPIAYGKRINNSDKALEKWKTDIVNKEADVKLLNTPEDVFKYFRDKKFEIDKKYTDEEAYKIMCIRYDMLIKGYTASNPLRIAKDVDTKTVAQIEERSHEFPGVLIDMEPQRRYVEASDFAHVLGYIGLLSEEEYAAKKSSGYKLNEKIGKMGIEKAAENYLRGINGKKRVEVDTSGRLTAELDSEPAIPGNDVYLTINSRLQKVAMESLQRNIEEIKSKADYKKNFGDANSGAVVAMDVNNGEILAMASYPTYDPAVYLAGADDKEAEKKKEEYRNDDKNTPMVNRAVQGVYTPGSIYKPITAIAALEEGVITPDTEYYDRGYDTIGGMKFYCLEYRNHQGPHYKEKLTEALATSCNMYFHDFGVKTGIDKIDKWAKLFGLGEPTGIELGEAKGIRANKETKKAKRNDDWRPADTAQSAIGQFDNGFTPVQLANYVSILANGGKKYTPHLIKQVKKYDGSIVMEAKPEYETIPVKKETIAAIREGMVAVSNSAEGTAATTFKDFPFTVAAKTGTPETGNEAKGSSSNALFIAYAPANDPKIAVAVVVEHGVWGNNTAPIARDVLKEYFGLNSNTYTDDQIAIEEVKFTH
;
A
#
# COMPACT_ATOMS: atom_id res chain seq x y z
N MET A 1 -7.89 -44.07 -90.82
CA MET A 1 -8.36 -44.51 -89.47
C MET A 1 -7.40 -44.16 -88.34
N GLU A 2 -6.09 -44.25 -88.52
CA GLU A 2 -5.14 -43.84 -87.38
C GLU A 2 -5.01 -42.31 -87.25
N GLU A 3 -4.98 -41.58 -88.37
CA GLU A 3 -4.91 -40.11 -88.37
C GLU A 3 -6.20 -39.46 -87.83
N GLU A 4 -7.35 -39.99 -88.07
CA GLU A 4 -8.62 -39.49 -87.57
C GLU A 4 -8.72 -39.69 -86.00
N ARG A 5 -8.27 -40.81 -85.49
CA ARG A 5 -8.22 -41.07 -84.03
C ARG A 5 -7.17 -40.20 -83.29
N SER A 6 -6.11 -39.77 -84.02
CA SER A 6 -5.13 -38.84 -83.46
C SER A 6 -5.72 -37.46 -83.29
N ASN A 7 -6.46 -36.96 -84.31
CA ASN A 7 -7.12 -35.65 -84.27
C ASN A 7 -8.22 -35.59 -83.17
N GLU A 8 -9.01 -36.62 -83.03
CA GLU A 8 -10.04 -36.66 -81.96
C GLU A 8 -9.39 -36.60 -80.54
N ARG A 9 -8.27 -37.22 -80.31
CA ARG A 9 -7.51 -37.13 -79.05
C ARG A 9 -6.96 -35.74 -78.80
N PHE A 10 -6.44 -35.08 -79.81
CA PHE A 10 -5.97 -33.68 -79.66
C PHE A 10 -7.12 -32.71 -79.43
N VAL A 11 -8.27 -32.91 -80.07
CA VAL A 11 -9.49 -32.11 -79.79
C VAL A 11 -10.00 -32.34 -78.37
N LEU A 12 -9.99 -33.58 -77.89
CA LEU A 12 -10.41 -33.90 -76.52
C LEU A 12 -9.47 -33.28 -75.47
N LEU A 13 -8.16 -33.32 -75.77
CA LEU A 13 -7.13 -32.68 -74.94
C LEU A 13 -7.30 -31.14 -74.92
N ALA A 14 -7.54 -30.53 -76.06
CA ALA A 14 -7.80 -29.07 -76.23
C ALA A 14 -9.07 -28.63 -75.48
N ILE A 15 -10.15 -29.43 -75.54
CA ILE A 15 -11.36 -29.20 -74.76
C ILE A 15 -11.09 -29.28 -73.21
N MET A 16 -10.33 -30.30 -72.82
CA MET A 16 -9.98 -30.49 -71.37
C MET A 16 -9.13 -29.31 -70.85
N PHE A 17 -8.10 -28.88 -71.64
CA PHE A 17 -7.28 -27.71 -71.27
C PHE A 17 -8.12 -26.42 -71.22
N SER A 18 -9.02 -26.24 -72.19
CA SER A 18 -9.94 -25.06 -72.24
C SER A 18 -10.86 -25.05 -71.00
N LEU A 19 -11.35 -26.21 -70.56
CA LEU A 19 -12.23 -26.34 -69.40
C LEU A 19 -11.45 -26.03 -68.10
N VAL A 20 -10.24 -26.53 -67.93
CA VAL A 20 -9.35 -26.22 -66.83
C VAL A 20 -9.02 -24.72 -66.80
N PHE A 21 -8.70 -24.15 -67.96
CA PHE A 21 -8.41 -22.73 -68.09
C PHE A 21 -9.62 -21.84 -67.76
N ALA A 22 -10.83 -22.24 -68.20
CA ALA A 22 -12.08 -21.57 -67.83
C ALA A 22 -12.33 -21.60 -66.31
N VAL A 23 -12.09 -22.73 -65.62
CA VAL A 23 -12.19 -22.85 -64.15
C VAL A 23 -11.18 -21.95 -63.47
N ILE A 24 -9.94 -21.87 -63.96
CA ILE A 24 -8.91 -20.98 -63.40
C ILE A 24 -9.30 -19.51 -63.57
N ILE A 25 -9.84 -19.11 -64.73
CA ILE A 25 -10.31 -17.76 -64.97
C ILE A 25 -11.48 -17.41 -64.02
N VAL A 26 -12.47 -18.30 -63.87
CA VAL A 26 -13.59 -18.10 -62.93
C VAL A 26 -13.09 -17.95 -61.52
N GLN A 27 -12.13 -18.76 -61.07
CA GLN A 27 -11.51 -18.65 -59.78
C GLN A 27 -10.73 -17.32 -59.59
N LEU A 28 -9.99 -16.89 -60.61
CA LEU A 28 -9.27 -15.60 -60.62
C LEU A 28 -10.23 -14.40 -60.56
N VAL A 29 -11.31 -14.44 -61.33
CA VAL A 29 -12.36 -13.42 -61.31
C VAL A 29 -13.03 -13.36 -59.93
N ASN A 30 -13.31 -14.52 -59.35
CA ASN A 30 -13.87 -14.59 -57.99
C ASN A 30 -12.92 -14.01 -56.95
N LEU A 31 -11.65 -14.38 -57.01
CA LEU A 31 -10.62 -13.91 -56.04
C LEU A 31 -10.26 -12.44 -56.22
N GLN A 32 -10.18 -11.93 -57.46
CA GLN A 32 -9.67 -10.57 -57.73
C GLN A 32 -10.76 -9.53 -57.96
N ILE A 33 -11.94 -9.91 -58.47
CA ILE A 33 -12.98 -8.95 -58.82
C ILE A 33 -14.17 -9.03 -57.86
N ILE A 34 -14.68 -10.23 -57.59
CA ILE A 34 -15.86 -10.39 -56.71
C ILE A 34 -15.47 -10.18 -55.22
N ASN A 35 -14.42 -10.87 -54.79
CA ASN A 35 -13.95 -10.79 -53.38
C ASN A 35 -12.65 -9.98 -53.25
N GLY A 36 -12.21 -9.29 -54.32
CA GLY A 36 -10.93 -8.58 -54.37
C GLY A 36 -10.79 -7.53 -53.25
N LYS A 37 -11.85 -6.77 -53.01
CA LYS A 37 -11.88 -5.72 -52.01
C LYS A 37 -11.84 -6.30 -50.59
N GLU A 38 -12.61 -7.37 -50.36
CA GLU A 38 -12.62 -8.08 -49.07
C GLU A 38 -11.31 -8.83 -48.81
N ASN A 39 -10.71 -9.41 -49.84
CA ASN A 39 -9.40 -10.07 -49.74
C ASN A 39 -8.26 -9.06 -49.55
N ASP A 40 -8.36 -7.86 -50.15
CA ASP A 40 -7.40 -6.77 -49.97
C ASP A 40 -7.51 -6.19 -48.54
N GLU A 41 -8.72 -5.92 -48.07
CA GLU A 41 -8.98 -5.51 -46.66
C GLU A 41 -8.50 -6.57 -45.65
N ASN A 42 -8.76 -7.85 -45.89
CA ASN A 42 -8.26 -8.94 -45.05
C ASN A 42 -6.74 -9.12 -45.14
N SER A 43 -6.12 -8.83 -46.27
CA SER A 43 -4.65 -8.84 -46.43
C SER A 43 -4.02 -7.67 -45.73
N GLN A 44 -4.61 -6.47 -45.83
CA GLN A 44 -4.14 -5.28 -45.11
C GLN A 44 -4.34 -5.42 -43.62
N GLN A 45 -5.46 -5.97 -43.13
CA GLN A 45 -5.69 -6.25 -41.71
C GLN A 45 -4.71 -7.28 -41.12
N ARG A 46 -4.15 -8.18 -41.93
CA ARG A 46 -3.14 -9.14 -41.47
C ARG A 46 -1.74 -8.54 -41.34
N LEU A 47 -1.46 -7.43 -41.99
CA LEU A 47 -0.17 -6.74 -41.95
C LEU A 47 -0.16 -5.53 -41.03
N VAL A 48 -1.33 -4.97 -40.70
CA VAL A 48 -1.47 -3.82 -39.82
C VAL A 48 -1.90 -4.27 -38.44
N GLN A 49 -1.18 -3.82 -37.42
CA GLN A 49 -1.42 -4.16 -36.01
C GLN A 49 -1.59 -2.90 -35.19
N ASP A 50 -2.60 -2.88 -34.30
CA ASP A 50 -2.70 -1.89 -33.25
C ASP A 50 -1.96 -2.42 -32.00
N ARG A 51 -0.89 -1.74 -31.58
CA ARG A 51 -0.14 -2.01 -30.35
C ARG A 51 -0.46 -0.96 -29.31
N GLU A 52 -0.60 -1.38 -28.08
CA GLU A 52 -0.82 -0.48 -26.96
C GLU A 52 0.50 0.12 -26.50
N ILE A 53 0.52 1.44 -26.26
CA ILE A 53 1.61 2.14 -25.60
C ILE A 53 1.20 2.32 -24.16
N VAL A 54 1.86 1.64 -23.23
CA VAL A 54 1.53 1.72 -21.80
C VAL A 54 1.93 3.09 -21.26
N ALA A 55 0.96 3.80 -20.68
CA ALA A 55 1.20 5.07 -20.03
C ALA A 55 2.00 4.90 -18.74
N SER A 56 2.90 5.83 -18.45
CA SER A 56 3.53 5.92 -17.13
C SER A 56 2.54 6.35 -16.07
N ARG A 57 2.65 5.77 -14.88
CA ARG A 57 1.88 6.20 -13.72
C ARG A 57 2.46 7.51 -13.19
N GLY A 58 1.63 8.43 -12.70
CA GLY A 58 2.08 9.69 -12.11
C GLY A 58 3.07 9.47 -10.96
N ILE A 59 3.98 10.38 -10.77
CA ILE A 59 4.94 10.38 -9.68
C ILE A 59 4.22 10.70 -8.36
N ILE A 60 4.66 10.12 -7.25
CA ILE A 60 4.30 10.57 -5.91
C ILE A 60 5.55 11.20 -5.31
N ALA A 61 5.45 12.49 -4.95
CA ALA A 61 6.55 13.25 -4.38
C ALA A 61 6.19 13.78 -2.98
N ASP A 62 7.20 14.08 -2.20
CA ASP A 62 7.05 14.75 -0.91
C ASP A 62 6.67 16.24 -1.07
N THR A 63 6.54 16.96 0.04
CA THR A 63 6.17 18.38 0.05
C THR A 63 7.19 19.29 -0.66
N ASN A 64 8.45 18.85 -0.81
CA ASN A 64 9.54 19.56 -1.48
C ASN A 64 9.74 19.12 -2.95
N GLY A 65 8.93 18.16 -3.43
CA GLY A 65 9.03 17.61 -4.77
C GLY A 65 10.03 16.46 -4.90
N ILE A 66 10.53 15.91 -3.80
CA ILE A 66 11.41 14.75 -3.80
C ILE A 66 10.56 13.51 -4.12
N PRO A 67 10.86 12.78 -5.22
CA PRO A 67 10.08 11.60 -5.61
C PRO A 67 10.24 10.46 -4.58
N ILE A 68 9.13 9.95 -4.06
CA ILE A 68 9.07 8.77 -3.19
C ILE A 68 8.47 7.55 -3.91
N ALA A 69 7.73 7.77 -5.00
CA ALA A 69 7.36 6.73 -5.94
C ALA A 69 7.47 7.29 -7.37
N THR A 70 8.24 6.63 -8.22
CA THR A 70 8.55 7.04 -9.59
C THR A 70 8.42 5.86 -10.55
N ASN A 71 8.82 6.05 -11.80
CA ASN A 71 8.86 4.99 -12.79
C ASN A 71 10.28 4.90 -13.36
N ARG A 72 10.70 3.69 -13.73
CA ARG A 72 11.89 3.44 -14.53
C ARG A 72 11.51 2.74 -15.83
N VAL A 73 12.34 2.80 -16.81
CA VAL A 73 12.17 2.01 -18.03
C VAL A 73 12.39 0.53 -17.68
N GLY A 74 11.45 -0.30 -18.07
CA GLY A 74 11.60 -1.76 -18.06
C GLY A 74 11.41 -2.29 -19.47
N TYR A 75 11.99 -3.43 -19.77
CA TYR A 75 11.85 -4.09 -21.06
C TYR A 75 10.98 -5.33 -20.91
N THR A 76 10.05 -5.49 -21.84
CA THR A 76 9.13 -6.63 -21.90
C THR A 76 9.43 -7.45 -23.15
N VAL A 77 9.61 -8.76 -22.99
CA VAL A 77 9.82 -9.66 -24.11
C VAL A 77 8.53 -10.38 -24.48
N GLN A 78 8.15 -10.32 -25.73
CA GLN A 78 6.93 -10.90 -26.26
C GLN A 78 7.25 -11.81 -27.45
N ILE A 79 6.38 -12.80 -27.72
CA ILE A 79 6.47 -13.66 -28.89
C ILE A 79 5.20 -13.48 -29.74
N ALA A 80 5.35 -13.01 -30.97
CA ALA A 80 4.30 -12.99 -31.97
C ALA A 80 4.24 -14.33 -32.71
N LYS A 81 3.04 -14.74 -33.14
CA LYS A 81 2.88 -15.96 -33.94
C LYS A 81 3.47 -15.77 -35.33
N THR A 82 4.40 -16.65 -35.66
CA THR A 82 5.07 -16.71 -36.96
C THR A 82 4.74 -17.99 -37.73
N GLY A 83 5.26 -18.15 -38.94
CA GLY A 83 5.16 -19.39 -39.73
C GLY A 83 6.09 -20.53 -39.27
N LEU A 84 6.80 -20.42 -38.15
CA LEU A 84 7.70 -21.45 -37.63
C LEU A 84 6.97 -22.74 -37.30
N LYS A 85 7.60 -23.90 -37.61
CA LYS A 85 7.10 -25.21 -37.23
C LYS A 85 7.33 -25.47 -35.74
N THR A 86 6.57 -26.40 -35.15
CA THR A 86 6.65 -26.76 -33.71
C THR A 86 8.08 -27.00 -33.21
N PRO A 87 8.95 -27.79 -33.87
CA PRO A 87 10.32 -27.98 -33.42
C PRO A 87 11.16 -26.70 -33.38
N GLU A 88 10.98 -25.81 -34.36
CA GLU A 88 11.68 -24.53 -34.47
C GLU A 88 11.25 -23.58 -33.35
N VAL A 89 9.96 -23.55 -33.03
CA VAL A 89 9.41 -22.77 -31.91
C VAL A 89 9.98 -23.28 -30.58
N ASN A 90 10.02 -24.59 -30.37
CA ASN A 90 10.58 -25.20 -29.16
C ASN A 90 12.07 -24.87 -28.99
N GLU A 91 12.84 -24.89 -30.08
CA GLU A 91 14.28 -24.56 -30.07
C GLU A 91 14.47 -23.05 -29.77
N MET A 92 13.68 -22.18 -30.37
CA MET A 92 13.70 -20.74 -30.10
C MET A 92 13.39 -20.45 -28.63
N ILE A 93 12.36 -21.07 -28.07
CA ILE A 93 11.94 -20.87 -26.67
C ILE A 93 13.07 -21.26 -25.70
N ILE A 94 13.68 -22.43 -25.86
CA ILE A 94 14.73 -22.86 -24.93
C ILE A 94 15.99 -21.98 -25.02
N LYS A 95 16.34 -21.50 -26.23
CA LYS A 95 17.45 -20.54 -26.39
C LYS A 95 17.14 -19.24 -25.66
N LEU A 96 15.92 -18.75 -25.74
CA LEU A 96 15.46 -17.52 -25.10
C LEU A 96 15.48 -17.65 -23.56
N ILE A 97 14.96 -18.77 -23.03
CA ILE A 97 14.99 -19.06 -21.59
C ILE A 97 16.43 -19.14 -21.07
N LYS A 98 17.35 -19.74 -21.83
CA LYS A 98 18.78 -19.79 -21.45
C LYS A 98 19.41 -18.39 -21.37
N ILE A 99 19.00 -17.45 -22.21
CA ILE A 99 19.43 -16.05 -22.11
C ILE A 99 18.88 -15.43 -20.82
N PHE A 100 17.59 -15.59 -20.53
CA PHE A 100 16.99 -15.09 -19.29
C PHE A 100 17.75 -15.62 -18.07
N GLU A 101 17.89 -16.94 -17.95
CA GLU A 101 18.56 -17.57 -16.82
C GLU A 101 20.03 -17.13 -16.67
N SER A 102 20.76 -16.96 -17.77
CA SER A 102 22.17 -16.52 -17.73
C SER A 102 22.35 -15.10 -17.22
N ASN A 103 21.33 -14.26 -17.36
CA ASN A 103 21.33 -12.86 -16.92
C ASN A 103 20.55 -12.64 -15.61
N GLY A 104 19.96 -13.71 -15.05
CA GLY A 104 19.18 -13.64 -13.81
C GLY A 104 17.73 -13.13 -14.00
N ASP A 105 17.25 -13.09 -15.25
CA ASP A 105 15.88 -12.74 -15.55
C ASP A 105 14.93 -13.92 -15.39
N SER A 106 13.68 -13.63 -15.08
CA SER A 106 12.59 -14.59 -14.98
C SER A 106 11.64 -14.53 -16.16
N TYR A 107 10.88 -15.61 -16.37
CA TYR A 107 9.81 -15.64 -17.37
C TYR A 107 8.48 -16.01 -16.72
N GLU A 108 7.38 -15.48 -17.24
CA GLU A 108 6.03 -15.73 -16.74
C GLU A 108 5.46 -17.01 -17.33
N SER A 109 4.79 -17.84 -16.51
CA SER A 109 4.00 -18.97 -17.01
C SER A 109 2.82 -19.29 -16.09
N GLY A 110 1.64 -19.42 -16.69
CA GLY A 110 0.47 -19.93 -16.00
C GLY A 110 0.56 -21.41 -15.65
N LEU A 111 1.47 -22.17 -16.26
CA LEU A 111 1.65 -23.60 -15.97
C LEU A 111 2.12 -23.85 -14.53
N PHE A 112 2.90 -22.94 -13.95
CA PHE A 112 3.39 -23.07 -12.55
C PHE A 112 2.28 -23.28 -11.52
N ASP A 113 1.08 -22.77 -11.80
CA ASP A 113 -0.09 -22.91 -10.93
C ASP A 113 -0.79 -24.28 -11.05
N TYR A 114 -0.53 -25.03 -12.13
CA TYR A 114 -1.22 -26.28 -12.46
C TYR A 114 -0.31 -27.51 -12.41
N LEU A 115 0.91 -27.37 -12.85
CA LEU A 115 1.91 -28.46 -12.88
C LEU A 115 3.27 -27.92 -12.44
N THR A 116 3.89 -28.54 -11.45
CA THR A 116 5.23 -28.20 -10.97
C THR A 116 6.27 -29.20 -11.48
N PHE A 117 7.54 -28.84 -11.36
CA PHE A 117 8.68 -29.71 -11.68
C PHE A 117 9.65 -29.72 -10.48
N ASN A 118 10.22 -30.91 -10.18
CA ASN A 118 11.07 -31.16 -9.00
C ASN A 118 10.39 -30.92 -7.62
N PRO A 119 9.38 -31.72 -7.21
CA PRO A 119 8.83 -32.90 -7.92
C PRO A 119 7.82 -32.54 -8.99
N ILE A 120 7.55 -33.46 -9.92
CA ILE A 120 6.39 -33.34 -10.82
C ILE A 120 5.16 -33.59 -9.96
N ALA A 121 4.33 -32.55 -9.82
CA ALA A 121 3.12 -32.60 -8.98
C ALA A 121 2.07 -31.59 -9.49
N TYR A 122 0.83 -31.77 -9.09
CA TYR A 122 -0.19 -30.76 -9.36
C TYR A 122 0.07 -29.50 -8.54
N GLY A 123 -0.08 -28.35 -9.18
CA GLY A 123 0.14 -27.04 -8.59
C GLY A 123 -1.03 -26.57 -7.71
N LYS A 124 -0.86 -25.43 -7.09
CA LYS A 124 -1.76 -24.85 -6.06
C LYS A 124 -3.22 -24.68 -6.52
N ARG A 125 -3.46 -24.44 -7.80
CA ARG A 125 -4.83 -24.31 -8.34
C ARG A 125 -5.60 -25.60 -8.42
N ILE A 126 -4.91 -26.73 -8.42
CA ILE A 126 -5.51 -28.07 -8.53
C ILE A 126 -5.53 -28.78 -7.19
N ASN A 127 -4.57 -28.50 -6.30
CA ASN A 127 -4.48 -29.13 -4.99
C ASN A 127 -5.82 -29.10 -4.25
N ASN A 128 -6.37 -30.30 -3.96
CA ASN A 128 -7.61 -30.56 -3.25
C ASN A 128 -8.94 -30.28 -3.99
N SER A 129 -8.93 -30.20 -5.34
CA SER A 129 -10.16 -30.02 -6.11
C SER A 129 -10.22 -30.90 -7.36
N ASP A 130 -10.86 -32.05 -7.26
CA ASP A 130 -11.08 -32.95 -8.40
C ASP A 130 -11.81 -32.26 -9.55
N LYS A 131 -12.76 -31.36 -9.22
CA LYS A 131 -13.50 -30.58 -10.21
C LYS A 131 -12.60 -29.62 -10.98
N ALA A 132 -11.65 -28.97 -10.30
CA ALA A 132 -10.70 -28.07 -10.95
C ALA A 132 -9.73 -28.85 -11.85
N LEU A 133 -9.28 -30.03 -11.38
CA LEU A 133 -8.42 -30.92 -12.15
C LEU A 133 -9.11 -31.41 -13.42
N GLU A 134 -10.33 -31.92 -13.34
CA GLU A 134 -11.08 -32.40 -14.49
C GLU A 134 -11.37 -31.30 -15.52
N LYS A 135 -11.72 -30.10 -15.05
CA LYS A 135 -11.90 -28.95 -15.91
C LYS A 135 -10.59 -28.62 -16.65
N TRP A 136 -9.48 -28.51 -15.91
CA TRP A 136 -8.18 -28.20 -16.49
C TRP A 136 -7.74 -29.25 -17.51
N LYS A 137 -7.89 -30.55 -17.21
CA LYS A 137 -7.60 -31.62 -18.16
C LYS A 137 -8.40 -31.49 -19.45
N THR A 138 -9.68 -31.12 -19.34
CA THR A 138 -10.54 -30.91 -20.51
C THR A 138 -10.05 -29.72 -21.35
N ASP A 139 -9.60 -28.63 -20.70
CA ASP A 139 -9.14 -27.41 -21.39
C ASP A 139 -7.83 -27.62 -22.16
N ILE A 140 -6.97 -28.54 -21.72
CA ILE A 140 -5.62 -28.77 -22.31
C ILE A 140 -5.57 -29.85 -23.40
N VAL A 141 -6.57 -30.74 -23.48
CA VAL A 141 -6.55 -31.83 -24.49
C VAL A 141 -7.17 -31.39 -25.82
N ASN A 142 -6.75 -32.07 -26.88
CA ASN A 142 -7.30 -31.85 -28.22
C ASN A 142 -8.53 -32.73 -28.49
N LYS A 143 -8.61 -33.88 -27.80
CA LYS A 143 -9.70 -34.85 -27.94
C LYS A 143 -10.14 -35.32 -26.56
N GLU A 144 -11.43 -35.39 -26.34
CA GLU A 144 -12.03 -35.82 -25.07
C GLU A 144 -11.54 -37.21 -24.59
N ALA A 145 -11.23 -38.10 -25.52
CA ALA A 145 -10.62 -39.41 -25.24
C ALA A 145 -9.25 -39.32 -24.54
N ASP A 146 -8.49 -38.25 -24.77
CA ASP A 146 -7.17 -38.06 -24.17
C ASP A 146 -7.25 -37.73 -22.67
N VAL A 147 -8.38 -37.18 -22.17
CA VAL A 147 -8.58 -36.90 -20.74
C VAL A 147 -8.35 -38.13 -19.88
N LYS A 148 -8.79 -39.31 -20.37
CA LYS A 148 -8.64 -40.59 -19.68
C LYS A 148 -7.20 -41.10 -19.57
N LEU A 149 -6.27 -40.46 -20.30
CA LEU A 149 -4.84 -40.79 -20.25
C LEU A 149 -4.09 -39.94 -19.20
N LEU A 150 -4.72 -38.91 -18.63
CA LEU A 150 -4.12 -37.94 -17.72
C LEU A 150 -4.46 -38.29 -16.26
N ASN A 151 -3.97 -39.43 -15.77
CA ASN A 151 -4.31 -39.92 -14.41
C ASN A 151 -3.40 -39.30 -13.35
N THR A 152 -2.13 -39.12 -13.66
CA THR A 152 -1.11 -38.58 -12.74
C THR A 152 -0.48 -37.30 -13.28
N PRO A 153 0.22 -36.52 -12.44
CA PRO A 153 1.00 -35.36 -12.93
C PRO A 153 2.05 -35.74 -13.98
N GLU A 154 2.65 -36.96 -13.85
CA GLU A 154 3.61 -37.48 -14.78
C GLU A 154 2.97 -37.82 -16.14
N ASP A 155 1.72 -38.31 -16.15
CA ASP A 155 0.96 -38.54 -17.38
C ASP A 155 0.71 -37.23 -18.12
N VAL A 156 0.37 -36.16 -17.39
CA VAL A 156 0.18 -34.82 -17.95
C VAL A 156 1.48 -34.30 -18.53
N PHE A 157 2.59 -34.41 -17.79
CA PHE A 157 3.92 -34.01 -18.27
C PHE A 157 4.25 -34.72 -19.57
N LYS A 158 4.08 -36.06 -19.61
CA LYS A 158 4.37 -36.90 -20.80
C LYS A 158 3.44 -36.53 -21.97
N TYR A 159 2.17 -36.27 -21.71
CA TYR A 159 1.22 -35.81 -22.73
C TYR A 159 1.67 -34.48 -23.35
N PHE A 160 2.04 -33.51 -22.53
CA PHE A 160 2.55 -32.23 -23.02
C PHE A 160 3.82 -32.41 -23.82
N ARG A 161 4.76 -33.24 -23.34
CA ARG A 161 6.03 -33.46 -24.01
C ARG A 161 5.85 -34.13 -25.37
N ASP A 162 5.16 -35.27 -25.38
CA ASP A 162 5.19 -36.20 -26.54
C ASP A 162 4.07 -35.91 -27.57
N LYS A 163 2.88 -35.48 -27.09
CA LYS A 163 1.69 -35.31 -27.94
C LYS A 163 1.26 -33.87 -28.18
N LYS A 164 1.27 -33.02 -27.16
CA LYS A 164 0.71 -31.68 -27.29
C LYS A 164 1.68 -30.68 -27.88
N PHE A 165 2.92 -30.68 -27.41
CA PHE A 165 3.94 -29.75 -27.82
C PHE A 165 5.10 -30.38 -28.64
N GLU A 166 5.09 -31.69 -28.83
CA GLU A 166 6.02 -32.44 -29.68
C GLU A 166 7.49 -32.06 -29.38
N ILE A 167 7.86 -32.09 -28.08
CA ILE A 167 9.18 -31.69 -27.63
C ILE A 167 10.15 -32.84 -27.85
N ASP A 168 11.22 -32.55 -28.61
CA ASP A 168 12.25 -33.54 -28.99
C ASP A 168 12.89 -34.18 -27.72
N LYS A 169 13.17 -35.51 -27.83
CA LYS A 169 13.83 -36.30 -26.78
C LYS A 169 15.26 -35.86 -26.49
N LYS A 170 15.87 -35.06 -27.37
CA LYS A 170 17.21 -34.47 -27.14
C LYS A 170 17.22 -33.51 -25.92
N TYR A 171 16.07 -32.91 -25.54
CA TYR A 171 15.98 -32.07 -24.39
C TYR A 171 15.80 -32.87 -23.11
N THR A 172 16.45 -32.46 -22.02
CA THR A 172 16.23 -33.01 -20.69
C THR A 172 14.79 -32.80 -20.25
N ASP A 173 14.31 -33.48 -19.19
CA ASP A 173 12.97 -33.26 -18.65
C ASP A 173 12.80 -31.85 -18.10
N GLU A 174 13.87 -31.28 -17.53
CA GLU A 174 13.87 -29.88 -17.07
C GLU A 174 13.75 -28.90 -18.24
N GLU A 175 14.53 -29.07 -19.30
CA GLU A 175 14.42 -28.23 -20.51
C GLU A 175 13.03 -28.39 -21.17
N ALA A 176 12.53 -29.63 -21.20
CA ALA A 176 11.19 -29.90 -21.71
C ALA A 176 10.11 -29.16 -20.90
N TYR A 177 10.21 -29.21 -19.56
CA TYR A 177 9.29 -28.46 -18.70
C TYR A 177 9.35 -26.94 -18.94
N LYS A 178 10.55 -26.37 -19.08
CA LYS A 178 10.75 -24.96 -19.41
C LYS A 178 10.07 -24.58 -20.74
N ILE A 179 10.22 -25.40 -21.76
CA ILE A 179 9.51 -25.23 -23.05
C ILE A 179 7.99 -25.31 -22.85
N MET A 180 7.51 -26.30 -22.08
CA MET A 180 6.10 -26.47 -21.78
C MET A 180 5.49 -25.21 -21.14
N CYS A 181 6.21 -24.54 -20.26
CA CYS A 181 5.74 -23.32 -19.61
C CYS A 181 5.30 -22.27 -20.62
N ILE A 182 6.13 -21.93 -21.57
CA ILE A 182 5.80 -20.93 -22.61
C ILE A 182 4.77 -21.47 -23.60
N ARG A 183 4.89 -22.75 -24.00
CA ARG A 183 3.93 -23.40 -24.92
C ARG A 183 2.53 -23.49 -24.32
N TYR A 184 2.42 -23.70 -23.02
CA TYR A 184 1.16 -23.70 -22.30
C TYR A 184 0.49 -22.33 -22.34
N ASP A 185 1.22 -21.29 -22.09
CA ASP A 185 0.71 -19.93 -22.17
C ASP A 185 0.29 -19.55 -23.60
N MET A 186 1.04 -19.98 -24.61
CA MET A 186 0.65 -19.87 -26.01
C MET A 186 -0.69 -20.56 -26.31
N LEU A 187 -0.93 -21.72 -25.65
CA LEU A 187 -2.15 -22.48 -25.82
C LEU A 187 -3.37 -21.79 -25.15
N ILE A 188 -3.20 -21.38 -23.89
CA ILE A 188 -4.34 -20.92 -23.05
C ILE A 188 -4.67 -19.45 -23.30
N LYS A 189 -3.67 -18.58 -23.39
CA LYS A 189 -3.89 -17.15 -23.61
C LYS A 189 -4.21 -16.83 -25.06
N GLY A 190 -3.86 -17.73 -25.98
CA GLY A 190 -3.91 -17.49 -27.41
C GLY A 190 -2.93 -16.39 -27.83
N TYR A 191 -2.25 -16.55 -28.93
CA TYR A 191 -1.40 -15.50 -29.48
C TYR A 191 -1.50 -15.48 -31.00
N THR A 192 -1.39 -14.31 -31.53
CA THR A 192 -1.43 -14.08 -33.00
C THR A 192 -0.25 -13.21 -33.41
N ALA A 193 -0.10 -12.96 -34.69
CA ALA A 193 0.85 -11.95 -35.14
C ALA A 193 0.49 -10.54 -34.61
N SER A 194 -0.82 -10.26 -34.48
CA SER A 194 -1.34 -8.96 -34.00
C SER A 194 -1.48 -8.85 -32.48
N ASN A 195 -1.51 -9.96 -31.77
CA ASN A 195 -1.57 -9.99 -30.29
C ASN A 195 -0.48 -10.93 -29.78
N PRO A 196 0.75 -10.44 -29.66
CA PRO A 196 1.89 -11.26 -29.20
C PRO A 196 1.71 -11.67 -27.73
N LEU A 197 2.25 -12.84 -27.38
CA LEU A 197 2.29 -13.33 -26.02
C LEU A 197 3.46 -12.70 -25.26
N ARG A 198 3.18 -11.99 -24.18
CA ARG A 198 4.23 -11.58 -23.22
C ARG A 198 4.74 -12.79 -22.46
N ILE A 199 6.06 -12.97 -22.44
CA ILE A 199 6.74 -14.10 -21.81
C ILE A 199 7.68 -13.70 -20.68
N ALA A 200 8.23 -12.49 -20.72
CA ALA A 200 9.07 -11.96 -19.66
C ALA A 200 8.84 -10.46 -19.52
N LYS A 201 8.96 -9.96 -18.30
CA LYS A 201 8.76 -8.56 -17.95
C LYS A 201 9.95 -8.07 -17.14
N ASP A 202 10.30 -6.81 -17.39
CA ASP A 202 11.34 -6.12 -16.64
C ASP A 202 12.72 -6.82 -16.74
N VAL A 203 13.05 -7.28 -17.96
CA VAL A 203 14.31 -7.94 -18.22
C VAL A 203 15.48 -6.95 -18.25
N ASP A 204 16.69 -7.46 -17.92
CA ASP A 204 17.90 -6.66 -17.89
C ASP A 204 18.31 -6.20 -19.30
N THR A 205 18.97 -5.05 -19.38
CA THR A 205 19.49 -4.49 -20.64
C THR A 205 20.45 -5.43 -21.36
N LYS A 206 21.19 -6.29 -20.63
CA LYS A 206 22.05 -7.31 -21.23
C LYS A 206 21.24 -8.37 -21.96
N THR A 207 20.09 -8.76 -21.41
CA THR A 207 19.17 -9.69 -22.06
C THR A 207 18.63 -9.09 -23.34
N VAL A 208 18.20 -7.82 -23.29
CA VAL A 208 17.78 -7.08 -24.48
C VAL A 208 18.86 -7.07 -25.56
N ALA A 209 20.10 -6.68 -25.19
CA ALA A 209 21.22 -6.63 -26.12
C ALA A 209 21.53 -7.99 -26.75
N GLN A 210 21.50 -9.08 -25.99
CA GLN A 210 21.75 -10.44 -26.47
C GLN A 210 20.66 -10.94 -27.44
N ILE A 211 19.39 -10.58 -27.18
CA ILE A 211 18.28 -10.95 -28.06
C ILE A 211 18.36 -10.16 -29.38
N GLU A 212 18.60 -8.85 -29.29
CA GLU A 212 18.70 -7.96 -30.46
C GLU A 212 19.91 -8.34 -31.36
N GLU A 213 21.07 -8.59 -30.78
CA GLU A 213 22.26 -9.02 -31.49
C GLU A 213 22.02 -10.32 -32.28
N ARG A 214 21.24 -11.23 -31.72
CA ARG A 214 20.92 -12.53 -32.27
C ARG A 214 19.49 -12.60 -32.83
N SER A 215 18.90 -11.47 -33.22
CA SER A 215 17.50 -11.37 -33.66
C SER A 215 17.11 -12.35 -34.76
N HIS A 216 18.07 -12.77 -35.60
CA HIS A 216 17.86 -13.77 -36.63
C HIS A 216 17.53 -15.18 -36.08
N GLU A 217 17.94 -15.50 -34.85
CA GLU A 217 17.60 -16.74 -34.14
C GLU A 217 16.24 -16.68 -33.44
N PHE A 218 15.65 -15.49 -33.32
CA PHE A 218 14.43 -15.21 -32.57
C PHE A 218 13.32 -14.62 -33.44
N PRO A 219 12.88 -15.28 -34.52
CA PRO A 219 11.81 -14.76 -35.38
C PRO A 219 10.51 -14.59 -34.58
N GLY A 220 9.91 -13.40 -34.66
CA GLY A 220 8.69 -13.05 -33.93
C GLY A 220 8.88 -12.68 -32.46
N VAL A 221 10.09 -12.66 -31.95
CA VAL A 221 10.37 -12.10 -30.63
C VAL A 221 10.41 -10.58 -30.76
N LEU A 222 9.69 -9.90 -29.87
CA LEU A 222 9.55 -8.47 -29.82
C LEU A 222 9.96 -7.97 -28.45
N ILE A 223 10.62 -6.82 -28.42
CA ILE A 223 11.00 -6.14 -27.20
C ILE A 223 10.28 -4.80 -27.15
N ASP A 224 9.46 -4.60 -26.13
CA ASP A 224 8.77 -3.34 -25.88
C ASP A 224 9.30 -2.70 -24.61
N MET A 225 9.32 -1.37 -24.54
CA MET A 225 9.63 -0.60 -23.36
C MET A 225 8.34 -0.30 -22.61
N GLU A 226 8.29 -0.65 -21.33
CA GLU A 226 7.16 -0.35 -20.45
C GLU A 226 7.65 0.37 -19.19
N PRO A 227 6.93 1.41 -18.71
CA PRO A 227 7.26 2.05 -17.45
C PRO A 227 7.01 1.08 -16.29
N GLN A 228 8.03 0.88 -15.44
CA GLN A 228 7.95 0.06 -14.25
C GLN A 228 7.95 0.94 -13.01
N ARG A 229 6.96 0.71 -12.11
CA ARG A 229 6.87 1.45 -10.84
C ARG A 229 8.09 1.17 -9.98
N ARG A 230 8.62 2.21 -9.34
CA ARG A 230 9.75 2.14 -8.38
C ARG A 230 9.39 2.93 -7.13
N TYR A 231 9.55 2.33 -5.98
CA TYR A 231 9.44 2.98 -4.67
C TYR A 231 10.84 3.32 -4.15
N VAL A 232 11.00 4.52 -3.63
CA VAL A 232 12.27 5.03 -3.09
C VAL A 232 12.18 5.01 -1.58
N GLU A 233 13.22 4.51 -0.90
CA GLU A 233 13.23 4.32 0.56
C GLU A 233 11.90 3.67 1.06
N ALA A 234 11.51 2.62 0.35
CA ALA A 234 10.17 2.06 0.32
C ALA A 234 9.59 1.76 1.70
N SER A 235 10.41 1.26 2.63
CA SER A 235 9.98 0.85 3.97
C SER A 235 9.58 2.03 4.87
N ASP A 236 10.19 3.20 4.68
CA ASP A 236 9.91 4.38 5.51
C ASP A 236 8.54 4.99 5.16
N PHE A 237 8.09 4.79 3.92
CA PHE A 237 6.84 5.32 3.40
C PHE A 237 5.76 4.26 3.17
N ALA A 238 6.02 2.99 3.49
CA ALA A 238 5.18 1.86 3.11
C ALA A 238 3.69 2.06 3.42
N HIS A 239 3.38 2.51 4.63
CA HIS A 239 2.00 2.68 5.09
C HIS A 239 1.32 3.93 4.50
N VAL A 240 2.08 4.95 4.12
CA VAL A 240 1.57 6.14 3.43
C VAL A 240 1.37 5.84 1.95
N LEU A 241 2.41 5.30 1.29
CA LEU A 241 2.36 4.98 -0.14
C LEU A 241 1.38 3.85 -0.46
N GLY A 242 1.43 2.77 0.31
CA GLY A 242 0.83 1.52 -0.07
C GLY A 242 1.58 0.85 -1.23
N TYR A 243 0.88 0.11 -2.07
CA TYR A 243 1.45 -0.57 -3.23
C TYR A 243 0.42 -0.76 -4.35
N ILE A 244 0.90 -1.05 -5.54
CA ILE A 244 0.08 -1.45 -6.69
C ILE A 244 0.08 -2.97 -6.85
N GLY A 245 -1.02 -3.51 -7.34
CA GLY A 245 -1.17 -4.95 -7.61
C GLY A 245 -2.19 -5.22 -8.71
N LEU A 246 -2.23 -6.44 -9.22
CA LEU A 246 -3.20 -6.85 -10.25
C LEU A 246 -4.63 -6.68 -9.74
N LEU A 247 -5.55 -6.32 -10.64
CA LEU A 247 -6.97 -6.31 -10.33
C LEU A 247 -7.45 -7.70 -9.92
N SER A 248 -8.29 -7.78 -8.88
CA SER A 248 -9.10 -8.97 -8.64
C SER A 248 -10.27 -9.03 -9.64
N GLU A 249 -10.92 -10.18 -9.76
CA GLU A 249 -12.10 -10.33 -10.60
C GLU A 249 -13.23 -9.37 -10.21
N GLU A 250 -13.41 -9.15 -8.90
CA GLU A 250 -14.42 -8.22 -8.35
C GLU A 250 -14.07 -6.76 -8.66
N GLU A 251 -12.81 -6.36 -8.46
CA GLU A 251 -12.32 -5.02 -8.80
C GLU A 251 -12.45 -4.76 -10.32
N TYR A 252 -12.12 -5.76 -11.14
CA TYR A 252 -12.29 -5.66 -12.58
C TYR A 252 -13.77 -5.48 -12.97
N ALA A 253 -14.68 -6.28 -12.40
CA ALA A 253 -16.10 -6.14 -12.65
C ALA A 253 -16.62 -4.74 -12.31
N ALA A 254 -16.12 -4.14 -11.22
CA ALA A 254 -16.50 -2.79 -10.80
C ALA A 254 -15.88 -1.68 -11.67
N LYS A 255 -14.67 -1.90 -12.25
CA LYS A 255 -13.89 -0.87 -12.96
C LYS A 255 -13.84 -1.04 -14.49
N LYS A 256 -14.38 -2.14 -15.03
CA LYS A 256 -14.42 -2.42 -16.48
C LYS A 256 -15.02 -1.28 -17.30
N SER A 257 -16.10 -0.68 -16.80
CA SER A 257 -16.75 0.47 -17.46
C SER A 257 -15.87 1.74 -17.51
N SER A 258 -14.87 1.83 -16.64
CA SER A 258 -13.88 2.91 -16.60
C SER A 258 -12.63 2.60 -17.43
N GLY A 259 -12.69 1.59 -18.32
CA GLY A 259 -11.62 1.26 -19.26
C GLY A 259 -10.44 0.48 -18.67
N TYR A 260 -10.61 -0.17 -17.51
CA TYR A 260 -9.58 -1.06 -16.95
C TYR A 260 -9.58 -2.40 -17.66
N LYS A 261 -8.39 -2.99 -17.81
CA LYS A 261 -8.16 -4.35 -18.32
C LYS A 261 -7.84 -5.30 -17.18
N LEU A 262 -8.17 -6.57 -17.31
CA LEU A 262 -8.02 -7.57 -16.24
C LEU A 262 -6.57 -7.73 -15.74
N ASN A 263 -5.59 -7.51 -16.60
CA ASN A 263 -4.16 -7.64 -16.30
C ASN A 263 -3.47 -6.31 -15.93
N GLU A 264 -4.24 -5.23 -15.74
CA GLU A 264 -3.69 -3.98 -15.23
C GLU A 264 -3.40 -4.03 -13.74
N LYS A 265 -2.43 -3.24 -13.29
CA LYS A 265 -2.14 -3.00 -11.88
C LYS A 265 -2.86 -1.73 -11.42
N ILE A 266 -3.46 -1.78 -10.23
CA ILE A 266 -4.11 -0.65 -9.56
C ILE A 266 -3.52 -0.45 -8.17
N GLY A 267 -3.73 0.73 -7.59
CA GLY A 267 -3.43 0.97 -6.18
C GLY A 267 -4.27 0.10 -5.26
N LYS A 268 -3.63 -0.66 -4.38
CA LYS A 268 -4.28 -1.57 -3.42
C LYS A 268 -4.43 -0.97 -2.04
N MET A 269 -3.46 -0.18 -1.63
CA MET A 269 -3.40 0.47 -0.32
C MET A 269 -2.80 1.88 -0.43
N GLY A 270 -2.89 2.66 0.63
CA GLY A 270 -2.23 3.94 0.77
C GLY A 270 -2.64 4.97 -0.29
N ILE A 271 -1.75 5.89 -0.57
CA ILE A 271 -1.92 6.95 -1.58
C ILE A 271 -2.01 6.36 -2.99
N GLU A 272 -1.32 5.24 -3.26
CA GLU A 272 -1.48 4.54 -4.54
C GLU A 272 -2.95 4.21 -4.83
N LYS A 273 -3.72 3.83 -3.80
CA LYS A 273 -5.16 3.57 -3.91
C LYS A 273 -5.99 4.84 -3.85
N ALA A 274 -5.72 5.72 -2.91
CA ALA A 274 -6.52 6.92 -2.67
C ALA A 274 -6.45 7.89 -3.88
N ALA A 275 -5.28 8.00 -4.49
CA ALA A 275 -5.03 8.86 -5.65
C ALA A 275 -5.07 8.12 -7.00
N GLU A 276 -5.62 6.90 -7.07
CA GLU A 276 -5.65 6.07 -8.28
C GLU A 276 -6.16 6.84 -9.51
N ASN A 277 -7.23 7.63 -9.36
CA ASN A 277 -7.84 8.38 -10.45
C ASN A 277 -6.92 9.49 -11.01
N TYR A 278 -5.96 9.96 -10.23
CA TYR A 278 -4.96 10.92 -10.67
C TYR A 278 -3.72 10.23 -11.22
N LEU A 279 -3.24 9.20 -10.51
CA LEU A 279 -1.99 8.51 -10.81
C LEU A 279 -2.06 7.66 -12.07
N ARG A 280 -3.23 7.12 -12.44
CA ARG A 280 -3.40 6.32 -13.64
C ARG A 280 -3.27 7.18 -14.89
N GLY A 281 -2.37 6.80 -15.81
CA GLY A 281 -2.28 7.40 -17.14
C GLY A 281 -3.32 6.83 -18.12
N ILE A 282 -3.34 7.38 -19.31
CA ILE A 282 -4.19 6.92 -20.42
C ILE A 282 -3.27 6.29 -21.46
N ASN A 283 -3.44 4.98 -21.71
CA ASN A 283 -2.62 4.27 -22.67
C ASN A 283 -2.83 4.82 -24.09
N GLY A 284 -1.75 4.93 -24.81
CA GLY A 284 -1.74 5.27 -26.23
C GLY A 284 -1.93 4.05 -27.12
N LYS A 285 -1.95 4.28 -28.41
CA LYS A 285 -2.02 3.25 -29.44
C LYS A 285 -1.02 3.54 -30.53
N LYS A 286 -0.38 2.49 -31.02
CA LYS A 286 0.56 2.54 -32.12
C LYS A 286 0.10 1.57 -33.18
N ARG A 287 -0.19 2.09 -34.37
CA ARG A 287 -0.53 1.28 -35.53
C ARG A 287 0.73 0.99 -36.32
N VAL A 288 1.05 -0.27 -36.45
CA VAL A 288 2.28 -0.73 -37.11
C VAL A 288 1.99 -1.71 -38.24
N GLU A 289 2.79 -1.66 -39.27
CA GLU A 289 2.83 -2.67 -40.33
C GLU A 289 3.91 -3.69 -40.00
N VAL A 290 3.60 -4.97 -40.16
CA VAL A 290 4.53 -6.07 -39.90
C VAL A 290 4.61 -7.00 -41.12
N ASP A 291 5.79 -7.60 -41.36
CA ASP A 291 5.97 -8.64 -42.37
C ASP A 291 5.36 -9.99 -41.90
N THR A 292 5.41 -10.97 -42.80
CA THR A 292 4.89 -12.33 -42.52
C THR A 292 5.64 -13.05 -41.39
N SER A 293 6.80 -12.54 -40.97
CA SER A 293 7.60 -13.02 -39.84
C SER A 293 7.29 -12.26 -38.55
N GLY A 294 6.35 -11.29 -38.58
CA GLY A 294 6.00 -10.45 -37.44
C GLY A 294 6.97 -9.31 -37.15
N ARG A 295 7.94 -9.03 -38.05
CA ARG A 295 8.88 -7.91 -37.88
C ARG A 295 8.23 -6.61 -38.29
N LEU A 296 8.50 -5.56 -37.53
CA LEU A 296 8.06 -4.21 -37.83
C LEU A 296 8.65 -3.75 -39.16
N THR A 297 7.80 -3.37 -40.14
CA THR A 297 8.19 -2.82 -41.42
C THR A 297 7.95 -1.33 -41.49
N ALA A 298 6.87 -0.83 -40.91
CA ALA A 298 6.54 0.60 -40.88
C ALA A 298 5.70 0.94 -39.62
N GLU A 299 5.83 2.17 -39.16
CA GLU A 299 4.89 2.81 -38.25
C GLU A 299 3.93 3.66 -39.05
N LEU A 300 2.63 3.36 -38.95
CA LEU A 300 1.61 3.99 -39.80
C LEU A 300 0.97 5.18 -39.10
N ASP A 301 0.69 5.04 -37.80
CA ASP A 301 0.02 6.05 -36.97
C ASP A 301 0.32 5.80 -35.52
N SER A 302 0.34 6.85 -34.69
CA SER A 302 0.60 6.74 -33.26
C SER A 302 -0.21 7.78 -32.48
N GLU A 303 -1.03 7.29 -31.55
CA GLU A 303 -1.63 8.11 -30.50
C GLU A 303 -0.76 7.97 -29.25
N PRO A 304 -0.05 9.02 -28.81
CA PRO A 304 0.86 8.90 -27.66
C PRO A 304 0.11 8.59 -26.38
N ALA A 305 0.74 7.85 -25.48
CA ALA A 305 0.23 7.66 -24.14
C ALA A 305 0.26 8.98 -23.36
N ILE A 306 -0.74 9.20 -22.52
CA ILE A 306 -0.80 10.37 -21.63
C ILE A 306 -0.40 9.90 -20.23
N PRO A 307 0.72 10.39 -19.67
CA PRO A 307 1.14 10.06 -18.32
C PRO A 307 0.06 10.38 -17.29
N GLY A 308 0.04 9.63 -16.18
CA GLY A 308 -0.77 9.99 -15.03
C GLY A 308 -0.31 11.31 -14.41
N ASN A 309 -1.17 11.92 -13.61
CA ASN A 309 -0.86 13.17 -12.93
C ASN A 309 0.04 12.91 -11.71
N ASP A 310 0.97 13.81 -11.48
CA ASP A 310 1.88 13.76 -10.33
C ASP A 310 1.17 14.23 -9.06
N VAL A 311 1.36 13.49 -7.97
CA VAL A 311 0.76 13.74 -6.67
C VAL A 311 1.84 14.21 -5.70
N TYR A 312 1.72 15.43 -5.23
CA TYR A 312 2.59 16.01 -4.21
C TYR A 312 1.92 15.83 -2.85
N LEU A 313 2.65 15.22 -1.92
CA LEU A 313 2.17 14.99 -0.57
C LEU A 313 2.53 16.16 0.36
N THR A 314 1.88 16.19 1.51
CA THR A 314 2.22 17.08 2.62
C THR A 314 3.40 16.55 3.43
N ILE A 315 3.71 15.25 3.31
CA ILE A 315 4.81 14.58 4.01
C ILE A 315 6.15 15.23 3.65
N ASN A 316 6.97 15.49 4.67
CA ASN A 316 8.36 15.84 4.53
C ASN A 316 9.21 14.58 4.70
N SER A 317 10.00 14.22 3.68
CA SER A 317 10.76 12.96 3.65
C SER A 317 11.77 12.82 4.80
N ARG A 318 12.43 13.92 5.16
CA ARG A 318 13.38 13.92 6.30
C ARG A 318 12.67 13.69 7.63
N LEU A 319 11.56 14.38 7.84
CA LEU A 319 10.78 14.25 9.06
C LEU A 319 10.18 12.84 9.18
N GLN A 320 9.73 12.27 8.07
CA GLN A 320 9.22 10.90 7.99
C GLN A 320 10.31 9.90 8.40
N LYS A 321 11.51 10.03 7.85
CA LYS A 321 12.65 9.16 8.16
C LYS A 321 13.03 9.24 9.63
N VAL A 322 13.16 10.46 10.18
CA VAL A 322 13.45 10.66 11.61
C VAL A 322 12.35 10.05 12.48
N ALA A 323 11.07 10.20 12.11
CA ALA A 323 9.96 9.60 12.85
C ALA A 323 10.05 8.07 12.87
N MET A 324 10.36 7.43 11.72
CA MET A 324 10.54 5.97 11.63
C MET A 324 11.75 5.47 12.44
N GLU A 325 12.92 6.08 12.23
CA GLU A 325 14.16 5.69 12.92
C GLU A 325 14.05 5.89 14.43
N SER A 326 13.47 7.02 14.87
CA SER A 326 13.28 7.28 16.29
C SER A 326 12.28 6.33 16.93
N LEU A 327 11.18 6.02 16.23
CA LEU A 327 10.18 5.04 16.67
C LEU A 327 10.81 3.67 16.85
N GLN A 328 11.50 3.15 15.85
CA GLN A 328 12.18 1.85 15.91
C GLN A 328 13.21 1.79 17.01
N ARG A 329 14.13 2.76 17.06
CA ARG A 329 15.19 2.82 18.07
C ARG A 329 14.64 2.83 19.50
N ASN A 330 13.60 3.64 19.75
CA ASN A 330 13.02 3.74 21.09
C ASN A 330 12.24 2.47 21.47
N ILE A 331 11.56 1.79 20.55
CA ILE A 331 10.94 0.49 20.80
C ILE A 331 12.00 -0.53 21.22
N GLU A 332 13.13 -0.60 20.51
CA GLU A 332 14.23 -1.51 20.84
C GLU A 332 14.87 -1.16 22.19
N GLU A 333 15.03 0.13 22.49
CA GLU A 333 15.55 0.61 23.78
C GLU A 333 14.61 0.22 24.93
N ILE A 334 13.30 0.44 24.79
CA ILE A 334 12.30 0.04 25.78
C ILE A 334 12.36 -1.47 26.02
N LYS A 335 12.40 -2.25 24.96
CA LYS A 335 12.48 -3.71 24.99
C LYS A 335 13.74 -4.19 25.71
N SER A 336 14.89 -3.54 25.48
CA SER A 336 16.18 -3.90 26.08
C SER A 336 16.23 -3.69 27.60
N LYS A 337 15.37 -2.82 28.14
CA LYS A 337 15.28 -2.48 29.58
C LYS A 337 14.26 -3.35 30.34
N ALA A 338 14.01 -4.57 29.88
CA ALA A 338 13.08 -5.49 30.51
C ALA A 338 13.48 -5.76 31.98
N ASP A 339 12.54 -5.59 32.92
CA ASP A 339 12.68 -5.87 34.34
C ASP A 339 11.79 -7.02 34.83
N TYR A 340 10.92 -7.51 33.95
CA TYR A 340 9.93 -8.58 34.17
C TYR A 340 8.97 -8.32 35.34
N LYS A 341 8.84 -7.06 35.75
CA LYS A 341 7.87 -6.59 36.75
C LYS A 341 6.82 -5.67 36.16
N LYS A 342 7.27 -4.68 35.38
CA LYS A 342 6.45 -3.73 34.63
C LYS A 342 6.80 -3.72 33.16
N ASN A 343 8.10 -3.85 32.84
CA ASN A 343 8.60 -4.01 31.49
C ASN A 343 8.91 -5.49 31.22
N PHE A 344 8.05 -6.14 30.47
CA PHE A 344 8.22 -7.56 30.12
C PHE A 344 9.08 -7.77 28.86
N GLY A 345 9.62 -6.71 28.26
CA GLY A 345 10.43 -6.78 27.05
C GLY A 345 9.62 -7.09 25.80
N ASP A 346 8.34 -6.77 25.81
CA ASP A 346 7.37 -7.10 24.78
C ASP A 346 7.01 -5.93 23.84
N ALA A 347 7.63 -4.75 24.04
CA ALA A 347 7.47 -3.62 23.11
C ALA A 347 7.90 -4.03 21.70
N ASN A 348 7.01 -3.88 20.72
CA ASN A 348 7.25 -4.39 19.37
C ASN A 348 6.67 -3.53 18.25
N SER A 349 5.79 -2.60 18.56
CA SER A 349 5.06 -1.85 17.54
C SER A 349 4.63 -0.48 18.04
N GLY A 350 4.34 0.42 17.09
CA GLY A 350 3.90 1.76 17.41
C GLY A 350 3.59 2.63 16.20
N ALA A 351 3.21 3.87 16.46
CA ALA A 351 2.95 4.86 15.43
C ALA A 351 3.31 6.28 15.89
N VAL A 352 3.67 7.12 14.94
CA VAL A 352 3.89 8.56 15.10
C VAL A 352 3.10 9.30 14.05
N VAL A 353 2.40 10.35 14.45
CA VAL A 353 1.75 11.30 13.52
C VAL A 353 2.19 12.70 13.91
N ALA A 354 2.76 13.42 12.95
CA ALA A 354 3.12 14.83 13.08
C ALA A 354 2.26 15.65 12.11
N MET A 355 1.68 16.76 12.57
CA MET A 355 0.68 17.54 11.86
C MET A 355 0.95 19.04 12.01
N ASP A 356 0.87 19.79 10.91
CA ASP A 356 0.84 21.26 10.98
C ASP A 356 -0.49 21.73 11.58
N VAL A 357 -0.39 22.51 12.65
CA VAL A 357 -1.57 22.96 13.40
C VAL A 357 -2.36 24.05 12.69
N ASN A 358 -1.81 24.68 11.65
CA ASN A 358 -2.38 25.86 11.00
C ASN A 358 -3.12 25.55 9.70
N ASN A 359 -2.94 24.35 9.15
CA ASN A 359 -3.56 23.97 7.88
C ASN A 359 -4.04 22.51 7.81
N GLY A 360 -3.65 21.65 8.77
CA GLY A 360 -4.06 20.24 8.77
C GLY A 360 -3.18 19.32 7.93
N GLU A 361 -2.07 19.79 7.38
CA GLU A 361 -1.09 18.97 6.64
C GLU A 361 -0.48 17.91 7.56
N ILE A 362 -0.48 16.65 7.14
CA ILE A 362 0.29 15.59 7.81
C ILE A 362 1.74 15.68 7.34
N LEU A 363 2.63 16.04 8.25
CA LEU A 363 4.04 16.26 7.96
C LEU A 363 4.86 14.97 8.02
N ALA A 364 4.47 14.04 8.89
CA ALA A 364 5.00 12.68 8.98
C ALA A 364 3.95 11.72 9.54
N MET A 365 3.95 10.49 9.03
CA MET A 365 3.07 9.40 9.47
C MET A 365 3.83 8.08 9.45
N ALA A 366 4.41 7.72 10.58
CA ALA A 366 5.18 6.50 10.77
C ALA A 366 4.34 5.41 11.43
N SER A 367 4.50 4.17 10.99
CA SER A 367 3.91 2.97 11.59
C SER A 367 4.95 1.84 11.59
N TYR A 368 5.22 1.24 12.75
CA TYR A 368 6.20 0.19 12.92
C TYR A 368 5.55 -1.04 13.59
N PRO A 369 5.93 -2.28 13.24
CA PRO A 369 6.87 -2.62 12.17
C PRO A 369 6.34 -2.26 10.79
N THR A 370 7.25 -2.15 9.85
CA THR A 370 6.95 -1.81 8.46
C THR A 370 7.16 -3.01 7.53
N TYR A 371 6.81 -2.84 6.26
CA TYR A 371 7.03 -3.80 5.20
C TYR A 371 7.69 -3.11 4.00
N ASP A 372 8.22 -3.89 3.06
CA ASP A 372 8.73 -3.37 1.80
C ASP A 372 7.65 -3.45 0.71
N PRO A 373 7.05 -2.33 0.29
CA PRO A 373 6.05 -2.32 -0.78
C PRO A 373 6.60 -2.71 -2.14
N ALA A 374 7.93 -2.64 -2.37
CA ALA A 374 8.56 -3.06 -3.63
C ALA A 374 8.39 -4.57 -3.88
N VAL A 375 8.26 -5.37 -2.84
CA VAL A 375 7.98 -6.81 -2.93
C VAL A 375 6.69 -7.10 -3.72
N TYR A 376 5.70 -6.20 -3.67
CA TYR A 376 4.43 -6.35 -4.39
C TYR A 376 4.51 -5.97 -5.88
N LEU A 377 5.62 -5.37 -6.33
CA LEU A 377 5.88 -5.08 -7.73
C LEU A 377 6.33 -6.33 -8.51
N ALA A 378 6.98 -7.27 -7.80
CA ALA A 378 7.49 -8.52 -8.37
C ALA A 378 6.37 -9.41 -8.92
N GLY A 379 6.69 -10.19 -9.95
CA GLY A 379 5.79 -11.17 -10.55
C GLY A 379 5.48 -12.33 -9.59
N ALA A 380 4.45 -13.10 -9.90
CA ALA A 380 4.05 -14.26 -9.09
C ALA A 380 5.06 -15.44 -9.14
N ASP A 381 5.98 -15.39 -10.07
CA ASP A 381 7.08 -16.35 -10.28
C ASP A 381 8.31 -16.06 -9.42
N ASP A 382 8.42 -14.86 -8.87
CA ASP A 382 9.46 -14.50 -7.89
C ASP A 382 9.16 -15.15 -6.53
N LYS A 383 9.80 -16.31 -6.30
CA LYS A 383 9.61 -17.13 -5.10
C LYS A 383 10.02 -16.41 -3.81
N GLU A 384 11.04 -15.56 -3.87
CA GLU A 384 11.50 -14.80 -2.72
C GLU A 384 10.51 -13.70 -2.35
N ALA A 385 10.02 -12.99 -3.34
CA ALA A 385 8.98 -11.99 -3.15
C ALA A 385 7.66 -12.63 -2.65
N GLU A 386 7.23 -13.75 -3.21
CA GLU A 386 6.04 -14.46 -2.73
C GLU A 386 6.20 -14.93 -1.28
N LYS A 387 7.36 -15.47 -0.91
CA LYS A 387 7.66 -15.83 0.48
C LYS A 387 7.58 -14.64 1.42
N LYS A 388 8.15 -13.49 1.04
CA LYS A 388 8.05 -12.25 1.84
C LYS A 388 6.61 -11.75 1.96
N LYS A 389 5.83 -11.82 0.88
CA LYS A 389 4.39 -11.46 0.92
C LYS A 389 3.62 -12.35 1.90
N GLU A 390 3.92 -13.65 1.93
CA GLU A 390 3.33 -14.59 2.87
C GLU A 390 3.78 -14.31 4.31
N GLU A 391 5.06 -14.03 4.55
CA GLU A 391 5.59 -13.63 5.85
C GLU A 391 4.87 -12.38 6.38
N TYR A 392 4.73 -11.32 5.57
CA TYR A 392 4.00 -10.12 5.97
C TYR A 392 2.51 -10.37 6.25
N ARG A 393 1.87 -11.26 5.49
CA ARG A 393 0.46 -11.59 5.66
C ARG A 393 0.16 -12.45 6.88
N ASN A 394 1.06 -13.37 7.19
CA ASN A 394 0.90 -14.38 8.23
C ASN A 394 1.55 -13.98 9.57
N ASP A 395 2.17 -12.81 9.66
CA ASP A 395 2.71 -12.31 10.93
C ASP A 395 1.60 -11.67 11.78
N ASP A 396 0.77 -12.53 12.37
CA ASP A 396 -0.33 -12.10 13.23
C ASP A 396 0.14 -11.40 14.53
N LYS A 397 1.38 -11.61 14.91
CA LYS A 397 1.95 -11.01 16.13
C LYS A 397 2.33 -9.56 15.93
N ASN A 398 3.01 -9.25 14.83
CA ASN A 398 3.54 -7.92 14.57
C ASN A 398 2.70 -7.13 13.56
N THR A 399 1.89 -7.83 12.75
CA THR A 399 0.96 -7.26 11.75
C THR A 399 1.59 -6.09 10.95
N PRO A 400 2.71 -6.34 10.21
CA PRO A 400 3.48 -5.26 9.58
C PRO A 400 2.70 -4.52 8.49
N MET A 401 1.63 -5.11 7.95
CA MET A 401 0.78 -4.49 6.93
C MET A 401 -0.22 -3.46 7.49
N VAL A 402 -0.42 -3.45 8.81
CA VAL A 402 -1.40 -2.56 9.46
C VAL A 402 -0.82 -1.16 9.59
N ASN A 403 -1.48 -0.18 8.99
CA ASN A 403 -1.17 1.23 9.24
C ASN A 403 -1.72 1.66 10.61
N ARG A 404 -0.89 1.52 11.65
CA ARG A 404 -1.28 1.82 13.04
C ARG A 404 -1.65 3.28 13.24
N ALA A 405 -1.14 4.18 12.41
CA ALA A 405 -1.43 5.61 12.53
C ALA A 405 -2.91 5.95 12.29
N VAL A 406 -3.58 5.21 11.41
CA VAL A 406 -4.99 5.44 11.04
C VAL A 406 -5.92 4.27 11.40
N GLN A 407 -5.40 3.06 11.62
CA GLN A 407 -6.20 1.86 11.89
C GLN A 407 -6.04 1.33 13.32
N GLY A 408 -4.91 1.61 13.98
CA GLY A 408 -4.69 1.24 15.38
C GLY A 408 -5.61 2.04 16.30
N VAL A 409 -6.39 1.36 17.14
CA VAL A 409 -7.30 1.99 18.10
C VAL A 409 -6.79 1.73 19.50
N TYR A 410 -6.35 2.78 20.16
CA TYR A 410 -5.66 2.70 21.46
C TYR A 410 -6.42 3.43 22.54
N THR A 411 -6.50 2.80 23.73
CA THR A 411 -6.98 3.46 24.94
C THR A 411 -6.05 4.63 25.26
N PRO A 412 -6.56 5.89 25.36
CA PRO A 412 -5.68 7.06 25.46
C PRO A 412 -5.03 7.21 26.84
N GLY A 413 -5.68 6.73 27.91
CA GLY A 413 -5.21 7.00 29.27
C GLY A 413 -5.13 8.51 29.54
N SER A 414 -4.14 8.94 30.30
CA SER A 414 -4.01 10.32 30.79
C SER A 414 -3.87 11.40 29.71
N ILE A 415 -3.63 11.07 28.43
CA ILE A 415 -3.67 12.06 27.35
C ILE A 415 -5.09 12.54 27.04
N TYR A 416 -6.10 11.90 27.62
CA TYR A 416 -7.52 12.32 27.54
C TYR A 416 -7.89 13.35 28.62
N LYS A 417 -7.12 13.51 29.70
CA LYS A 417 -7.41 14.43 30.81
C LYS A 417 -7.63 15.89 30.38
N PRO A 418 -6.91 16.45 29.39
CA PRO A 418 -7.24 17.79 28.89
C PRO A 418 -8.68 17.91 28.37
N ILE A 419 -9.26 16.89 27.74
CA ILE A 419 -10.68 16.89 27.31
C ILE A 419 -11.62 16.93 28.51
N THR A 420 -11.35 16.14 29.54
CA THR A 420 -12.13 16.13 30.78
C THR A 420 -12.07 17.53 31.46
N ALA A 421 -10.88 18.13 31.49
CA ALA A 421 -10.70 19.49 32.01
C ALA A 421 -11.46 20.54 31.18
N ILE A 422 -11.39 20.46 29.85
CA ILE A 422 -12.16 21.36 28.96
C ILE A 422 -13.66 21.24 29.28
N ALA A 423 -14.17 20.01 29.35
CA ALA A 423 -15.57 19.80 29.69
C ALA A 423 -15.94 20.41 31.06
N ALA A 424 -15.10 20.21 32.07
CA ALA A 424 -15.33 20.74 33.41
C ALA A 424 -15.27 22.27 33.46
N LEU A 425 -14.34 22.92 32.78
CA LEU A 425 -14.20 24.38 32.67
C LEU A 425 -15.36 24.99 31.90
N GLU A 426 -15.70 24.48 30.74
CA GLU A 426 -16.76 25.03 29.88
C GLU A 426 -18.15 24.85 30.49
N GLU A 427 -18.37 23.78 31.23
CA GLU A 427 -19.63 23.53 31.95
C GLU A 427 -19.66 24.18 33.34
N GLY A 428 -18.63 24.95 33.72
CA GLY A 428 -18.55 25.72 34.95
C GLY A 428 -18.43 24.87 36.23
N VAL A 429 -18.00 23.63 36.10
CA VAL A 429 -17.78 22.70 37.25
C VAL A 429 -16.53 23.09 38.03
N ILE A 430 -15.50 23.55 37.28
CA ILE A 430 -14.24 24.04 37.85
C ILE A 430 -13.87 25.41 37.26
N THR A 431 -12.97 26.11 37.93
CA THR A 431 -12.13 27.19 37.41
C THR A 431 -10.68 26.76 37.41
N PRO A 432 -9.75 27.45 36.74
CA PRO A 432 -8.31 27.09 36.81
C PRO A 432 -7.76 27.03 38.25
N ASP A 433 -8.34 27.83 39.15
CA ASP A 433 -7.96 27.94 40.57
C ASP A 433 -8.69 26.97 41.51
N THR A 434 -9.56 26.12 40.94
CA THR A 434 -10.30 25.14 41.79
C THR A 434 -9.34 24.16 42.39
N GLU A 435 -9.28 24.12 43.72
CA GLU A 435 -8.39 23.25 44.49
C GLU A 435 -9.04 21.88 44.73
N TYR A 436 -8.25 20.86 44.65
CA TYR A 436 -8.57 19.48 45.03
C TYR A 436 -7.59 19.00 46.09
N TYR A 437 -8.07 18.26 47.06
CA TYR A 437 -7.23 17.66 48.10
C TYR A 437 -7.18 16.14 47.93
N ASP A 438 -6.10 15.65 47.31
CA ASP A 438 -5.86 14.23 47.10
C ASP A 438 -5.47 13.55 48.44
N ARG A 439 -6.26 12.59 48.87
CA ARG A 439 -6.04 11.78 50.07
C ARG A 439 -5.45 10.42 49.78
N GLY A 440 -5.06 10.16 48.54
CA GLY A 440 -4.48 8.91 48.07
C GLY A 440 -5.51 7.91 47.53
N TYR A 441 -6.76 7.97 47.95
CA TYR A 441 -7.84 7.14 47.40
C TYR A 441 -9.23 7.76 47.63
N ASP A 442 -10.19 7.31 46.85
CA ASP A 442 -11.60 7.61 47.03
C ASP A 442 -12.48 6.44 46.61
N THR A 443 -13.76 6.45 47.03
CA THR A 443 -14.76 5.44 46.64
C THR A 443 -15.88 6.10 45.82
N ILE A 444 -15.94 5.77 44.55
CA ILE A 444 -16.91 6.35 43.61
C ILE A 444 -17.80 5.22 43.07
N GLY A 445 -19.12 5.32 43.26
CA GLY A 445 -20.05 4.31 42.79
C GLY A 445 -19.81 2.88 43.33
N GLY A 446 -19.24 2.80 44.54
CA GLY A 446 -18.91 1.55 45.20
C GLY A 446 -17.54 0.95 44.81
N MET A 447 -16.81 1.56 43.88
CA MET A 447 -15.44 1.15 43.49
C MET A 447 -14.39 2.06 44.14
N LYS A 448 -13.27 1.46 44.57
CA LYS A 448 -12.11 2.21 45.10
C LYS A 448 -11.20 2.63 43.94
N PHE A 449 -10.85 3.89 43.93
CA PHE A 449 -9.86 4.49 43.02
C PHE A 449 -8.67 4.98 43.85
N TYR A 450 -7.47 4.86 43.30
CA TYR A 450 -6.24 5.20 43.99
C TYR A 450 -5.43 6.23 43.18
N CYS A 451 -4.83 7.18 43.88
CA CYS A 451 -3.74 7.98 43.38
C CYS A 451 -2.55 7.07 43.02
N LEU A 452 -1.94 7.27 41.84
CA LEU A 452 -0.84 6.45 41.38
C LEU A 452 0.39 6.56 42.28
N GLU A 453 0.74 7.77 42.72
CA GLU A 453 1.84 8.06 43.63
C GLU A 453 1.62 7.37 44.97
N TYR A 454 0.42 7.48 45.55
CA TYR A 454 0.03 6.80 46.78
C TYR A 454 0.14 5.28 46.64
N ARG A 455 -0.30 4.72 45.50
CA ARG A 455 -0.20 3.26 45.23
C ARG A 455 1.24 2.80 45.08
N ASN A 456 2.15 3.68 44.64
CA ASN A 456 3.58 3.43 44.53
C ASN A 456 4.36 3.77 45.84
N HIS A 457 3.67 4.01 46.96
CA HIS A 457 4.26 4.34 48.28
C HIS A 457 5.02 5.69 48.33
N GLN A 458 4.69 6.63 47.42
CA GLN A 458 5.29 7.98 47.35
C GLN A 458 4.45 9.04 48.08
N GLY A 459 3.27 8.65 48.59
CA GLY A 459 2.29 9.55 49.19
C GLY A 459 1.30 10.10 48.19
N PRO A 460 0.21 10.77 48.61
CA PRO A 460 -0.73 11.44 47.71
C PRO A 460 -0.17 12.79 47.26
N HIS A 461 -0.74 13.35 46.17
CA HIS A 461 -0.37 14.67 45.66
C HIS A 461 -0.78 15.83 46.63
N TYR A 462 -1.60 15.55 47.62
CA TYR A 462 -2.18 16.53 48.56
C TYR A 462 -3.03 17.60 47.85
N LYS A 463 -2.60 18.87 47.84
CA LYS A 463 -3.35 19.99 47.31
C LYS A 463 -2.88 20.32 45.89
N GLU A 464 -3.79 20.23 44.94
CA GLU A 464 -3.53 20.52 43.50
C GLU A 464 -4.62 21.41 42.91
N LYS A 465 -4.24 22.32 42.04
CA LYS A 465 -5.10 23.01 41.05
C LYS A 465 -5.00 22.30 39.70
N LEU A 466 -5.70 22.82 38.70
CA LEU A 466 -5.71 22.22 37.36
C LEU A 466 -4.32 22.08 36.74
N THR A 467 -3.46 23.11 36.87
CA THR A 467 -2.12 23.14 36.29
C THR A 467 -1.25 22.01 36.89
N GLU A 468 -1.21 21.91 38.23
CA GLU A 468 -0.47 20.86 38.95
C GLU A 468 -1.05 19.48 38.61
N ALA A 469 -2.37 19.32 38.64
CA ALA A 469 -3.03 18.04 38.34
C ALA A 469 -2.76 17.54 36.92
N LEU A 470 -2.58 18.43 35.94
CA LEU A 470 -2.13 18.07 34.59
C LEU A 470 -0.64 17.71 34.57
N ALA A 471 0.22 18.47 35.28
CA ALA A 471 1.66 18.28 35.33
C ALA A 471 2.03 16.92 35.93
N THR A 472 1.48 16.61 37.10
CA THR A 472 1.68 15.35 37.86
C THR A 472 0.83 14.20 37.31
N SER A 473 -0.12 14.52 36.45
CA SER A 473 -1.11 13.55 35.93
C SER A 473 -1.99 12.91 37.00
N CYS A 474 -2.41 13.69 38.03
CA CYS A 474 -3.22 13.21 39.15
C CYS A 474 -4.55 12.57 38.69
N ASN A 475 -4.72 11.29 38.98
CA ASN A 475 -5.97 10.59 38.63
C ASN A 475 -7.15 11.06 39.46
N MET A 476 -6.89 11.32 40.76
CA MET A 476 -7.96 11.62 41.74
C MET A 476 -8.67 12.94 41.40
N TYR A 477 -7.92 13.97 40.96
CA TYR A 477 -8.48 15.22 40.47
C TYR A 477 -9.49 14.99 39.35
N PHE A 478 -9.09 14.20 38.33
CA PHE A 478 -9.91 13.94 37.15
C PHE A 478 -11.05 12.95 37.39
N HIS A 479 -10.91 12.02 38.34
CA HIS A 479 -12.03 11.18 38.77
C HIS A 479 -13.14 12.00 39.42
N ASP A 480 -12.81 12.86 40.37
CA ASP A 480 -13.79 13.66 41.11
C ASP A 480 -14.51 14.67 40.18
N PHE A 481 -13.74 15.52 39.51
CA PHE A 481 -14.31 16.52 38.62
C PHE A 481 -14.92 15.95 37.35
N GLY A 482 -14.44 14.82 36.85
CA GLY A 482 -15.08 14.09 35.76
C GLY A 482 -16.48 13.58 36.15
N VAL A 483 -16.64 13.00 37.34
CA VAL A 483 -17.94 12.55 37.84
C VAL A 483 -18.90 13.75 38.05
N LYS A 484 -18.41 14.84 38.62
CA LYS A 484 -19.18 16.08 38.80
C LYS A 484 -19.61 16.70 37.46
N THR A 485 -18.77 16.58 36.41
CA THR A 485 -19.09 17.06 35.05
C THR A 485 -20.13 16.17 34.37
N GLY A 486 -20.00 14.87 34.54
CA GLY A 486 -20.85 13.84 33.94
C GLY A 486 -20.46 13.44 32.52
N ILE A 487 -20.70 12.16 32.21
CA ILE A 487 -20.22 11.54 30.95
C ILE A 487 -20.79 12.19 29.68
N ASP A 488 -22.06 12.60 29.69
CA ASP A 488 -22.70 13.20 28.52
C ASP A 488 -22.00 14.49 28.07
N LYS A 489 -21.52 15.28 29.03
CA LYS A 489 -20.77 16.50 28.75
C LYS A 489 -19.35 16.22 28.31
N ILE A 490 -18.67 15.24 28.92
CA ILE A 490 -17.34 14.82 28.53
C ILE A 490 -17.38 14.23 27.09
N ASP A 491 -18.34 13.36 26.78
CA ASP A 491 -18.53 12.80 25.43
C ASP A 491 -18.81 13.89 24.39
N LYS A 492 -19.66 14.88 24.71
CA LYS A 492 -19.93 16.03 23.83
C LYS A 492 -18.63 16.76 23.46
N TRP A 493 -17.79 17.09 24.43
CA TRP A 493 -16.54 17.81 24.18
C TRP A 493 -15.51 16.94 23.45
N ALA A 494 -15.40 15.66 23.79
CA ALA A 494 -14.57 14.71 23.05
C ALA A 494 -14.96 14.63 21.57
N LYS A 495 -16.26 14.57 21.27
CA LYS A 495 -16.79 14.59 19.91
C LYS A 495 -16.43 15.88 19.15
N LEU A 496 -16.60 17.03 19.77
CA LEU A 496 -16.25 18.33 19.19
C LEU A 496 -14.76 18.38 18.81
N PHE A 497 -13.89 17.83 19.65
CA PHE A 497 -12.45 17.70 19.37
C PHE A 497 -12.08 16.54 18.41
N GLY A 498 -13.08 15.91 17.77
CA GLY A 498 -12.87 14.90 16.72
C GLY A 498 -12.51 13.51 17.21
N LEU A 499 -12.51 13.27 18.51
CA LEU A 499 -12.21 11.93 19.06
C LEU A 499 -13.36 10.95 18.80
N GLY A 500 -13.04 9.76 18.34
CA GLY A 500 -14.01 8.71 18.04
C GLY A 500 -14.91 8.99 16.82
N GLU A 501 -14.49 9.87 15.93
CA GLU A 501 -15.10 10.14 14.64
C GLU A 501 -14.04 10.05 13.53
N PRO A 502 -14.37 9.63 12.31
CA PRO A 502 -13.46 9.69 11.19
C PRO A 502 -12.93 11.12 11.00
N THR A 503 -11.62 11.23 10.74
CA THR A 503 -10.98 12.53 10.54
C THR A 503 -11.20 13.08 9.14
N GLY A 504 -11.48 12.20 8.17
CA GLY A 504 -11.64 12.54 6.76
C GLY A 504 -10.33 12.50 5.97
N ILE A 505 -9.25 11.96 6.56
CA ILE A 505 -7.99 11.74 5.84
C ILE A 505 -8.20 10.78 4.66
N GLU A 506 -7.43 10.92 3.58
CA GLU A 506 -7.60 10.13 2.34
C GLU A 506 -7.37 8.63 2.50
N LEU A 507 -6.77 8.21 3.59
CA LEU A 507 -6.51 6.80 3.88
C LEU A 507 -7.71 6.14 4.59
N GLY A 508 -7.83 4.82 4.43
CA GLY A 508 -8.82 4.05 5.18
C GLY A 508 -8.52 4.07 6.68
N GLU A 509 -9.37 4.75 7.45
CA GLU A 509 -9.20 4.95 8.88
C GLU A 509 -10.24 4.20 9.73
N ALA A 510 -9.87 3.85 10.95
CA ALA A 510 -10.78 3.33 11.96
C ALA A 510 -11.51 4.47 12.68
N LYS A 511 -12.80 4.30 12.93
CA LYS A 511 -13.64 5.32 13.57
C LYS A 511 -13.19 5.69 14.99
N GLY A 512 -12.56 4.75 15.71
CA GLY A 512 -12.35 4.91 17.16
C GLY A 512 -13.65 4.74 17.97
N ILE A 513 -13.55 4.89 19.29
CA ILE A 513 -14.67 4.63 20.20
C ILE A 513 -14.62 5.66 21.33
N ARG A 514 -15.72 6.34 21.60
CA ARG A 514 -15.91 7.14 22.83
C ARG A 514 -16.69 6.35 23.86
N ALA A 515 -16.22 6.37 25.09
CA ALA A 515 -16.94 5.81 26.22
C ALA A 515 -18.14 6.70 26.57
N ASN A 516 -19.33 6.17 26.38
CA ASN A 516 -20.59 6.81 26.73
C ASN A 516 -21.67 5.74 27.05
N LYS A 517 -22.86 6.21 27.41
CA LYS A 517 -23.99 5.33 27.79
C LYS A 517 -24.38 4.36 26.68
N GLU A 518 -24.44 4.89 25.43
CA GLU A 518 -24.84 4.10 24.23
C GLU A 518 -23.78 3.02 23.94
N THR A 519 -22.50 3.39 23.97
CA THR A 519 -21.38 2.47 23.72
C THR A 519 -21.35 1.35 24.75
N LYS A 520 -21.52 1.66 26.04
CA LYS A 520 -21.58 0.65 27.10
C LYS A 520 -22.77 -0.27 26.91
N LYS A 521 -23.97 0.31 26.63
CA LYS A 521 -25.19 -0.47 26.43
C LYS A 521 -25.06 -1.41 25.22
N ALA A 522 -24.48 -0.93 24.10
CA ALA A 522 -24.26 -1.73 22.92
C ALA A 522 -23.27 -2.87 23.12
N LYS A 523 -22.15 -2.61 23.84
CA LYS A 523 -21.07 -3.59 24.04
C LYS A 523 -21.35 -4.60 25.15
N ARG A 524 -21.97 -4.17 26.25
CA ARG A 524 -22.07 -4.95 27.50
C ARG A 524 -23.49 -5.20 27.97
N ASN A 525 -24.49 -4.62 27.32
CA ASN A 525 -25.89 -4.63 27.73
C ASN A 525 -26.10 -4.22 29.21
N ASP A 526 -25.27 -3.32 29.70
CA ASP A 526 -25.26 -2.81 31.10
C ASP A 526 -25.50 -1.31 31.13
N ASP A 527 -26.03 -0.81 32.24
CA ASP A 527 -26.31 0.60 32.44
C ASP A 527 -25.08 1.36 32.94
N TRP A 528 -25.01 2.64 32.63
CA TRP A 528 -23.91 3.52 33.03
C TRP A 528 -23.92 3.82 34.53
N ARG A 529 -22.76 3.77 35.18
CA ARG A 529 -22.56 4.03 36.61
C ARG A 529 -21.56 5.16 36.85
N PRO A 530 -21.59 5.83 38.01
CA PRO A 530 -20.59 6.87 38.34
C PRO A 530 -19.12 6.40 38.24
N ALA A 531 -18.85 5.16 38.60
CA ALA A 531 -17.51 4.56 38.46
C ALA A 531 -17.03 4.47 37.00
N ASP A 532 -17.95 4.25 36.04
CA ASP A 532 -17.61 4.25 34.62
C ASP A 532 -17.20 5.66 34.15
N THR A 533 -17.89 6.70 34.65
CA THR A 533 -17.51 8.10 34.40
C THR A 533 -16.12 8.39 34.96
N ALA A 534 -15.83 7.97 36.18
CA ALA A 534 -14.52 8.17 36.80
C ALA A 534 -13.39 7.54 35.95
N GLN A 535 -13.57 6.29 35.51
CA GLN A 535 -12.59 5.63 34.62
C GLN A 535 -12.47 6.32 33.26
N SER A 536 -13.62 6.69 32.66
CA SER A 536 -13.65 7.35 31.36
C SER A 536 -12.99 8.72 31.39
N ALA A 537 -13.12 9.45 32.49
CA ALA A 537 -12.56 10.80 32.68
C ALA A 537 -11.03 10.84 32.64
N ILE A 538 -10.36 9.72 32.92
CA ILE A 538 -8.91 9.57 32.79
C ILE A 538 -8.51 8.83 31.49
N GLY A 539 -9.44 8.69 30.55
CA GLY A 539 -9.20 8.04 29.26
C GLY A 539 -9.11 6.52 29.30
N GLN A 540 -9.63 5.91 30.35
CA GLN A 540 -9.76 4.44 30.48
C GLN A 540 -11.15 3.97 30.03
N PHE A 541 -11.55 2.78 30.42
CA PHE A 541 -12.82 2.15 30.08
C PHE A 541 -12.90 1.82 28.58
N ASP A 542 -13.98 2.24 27.90
CA ASP A 542 -14.20 1.90 26.49
C ASP A 542 -13.65 2.99 25.52
N ASN A 543 -12.89 3.98 25.98
CA ASN A 543 -12.25 4.95 25.11
C ASN A 543 -11.14 4.29 24.26
N GLY A 544 -11.17 4.56 22.96
CA GLY A 544 -10.16 4.08 22.03
C GLY A 544 -10.07 4.99 20.81
N PHE A 545 -8.88 5.52 20.50
CA PHE A 545 -8.67 6.49 19.43
C PHE A 545 -7.45 6.12 18.59
N THR A 546 -7.48 6.55 17.33
CA THR A 546 -6.33 6.37 16.42
C THR A 546 -5.28 7.47 16.63
N PRO A 547 -4.00 7.21 16.36
CA PRO A 547 -2.96 8.22 16.44
C PRO A 547 -3.25 9.49 15.62
N VAL A 548 -3.87 9.36 14.44
CA VAL A 548 -4.28 10.53 13.64
C VAL A 548 -5.37 11.35 14.34
N GLN A 549 -6.33 10.71 15.01
CA GLN A 549 -7.32 11.41 15.84
C GLN A 549 -6.66 12.12 17.02
N LEU A 550 -5.67 11.50 17.65
CA LEU A 550 -4.92 12.11 18.75
C LEU A 550 -4.09 13.30 18.27
N ALA A 551 -3.43 13.22 17.11
CA ALA A 551 -2.69 14.34 16.53
C ALA A 551 -3.63 15.50 16.17
N ASN A 552 -4.78 15.20 15.57
CA ASN A 552 -5.79 16.22 15.22
C ASN A 552 -6.36 16.91 16.48
N TYR A 553 -6.72 16.14 17.50
CA TYR A 553 -7.16 16.67 18.79
C TYR A 553 -6.12 17.64 19.39
N VAL A 554 -4.84 17.26 19.37
CA VAL A 554 -3.74 18.11 19.88
C VAL A 554 -3.56 19.36 19.02
N SER A 555 -3.69 19.23 17.70
CA SER A 555 -3.67 20.36 16.78
C SER A 555 -4.78 21.37 17.08
N ILE A 556 -5.99 20.90 17.36
CA ILE A 556 -7.12 21.74 17.74
C ILE A 556 -6.87 22.50 19.06
N LEU A 557 -6.24 21.84 20.04
CA LEU A 557 -5.81 22.50 21.28
C LEU A 557 -4.77 23.58 21.02
N ALA A 558 -3.77 23.25 20.20
CA ALA A 558 -2.66 24.13 19.88
C ALA A 558 -3.11 25.43 19.19
N ASN A 559 -4.01 25.32 18.21
CA ASN A 559 -4.42 26.44 17.37
C ASN A 559 -5.62 27.24 17.90
N GLY A 560 -6.10 26.92 19.12
CA GLY A 560 -7.19 27.66 19.78
C GLY A 560 -8.59 27.28 19.32
N GLY A 561 -8.79 26.03 18.87
CA GLY A 561 -10.11 25.49 18.55
C GLY A 561 -10.46 25.43 17.07
N LYS A 562 -9.51 25.54 16.17
CA LYS A 562 -9.73 25.33 14.73
C LYS A 562 -9.50 23.86 14.40
N LYS A 563 -10.55 23.19 13.96
CA LYS A 563 -10.51 21.78 13.55
C LYS A 563 -10.36 21.68 12.04
N TYR A 564 -9.13 21.49 11.58
CA TYR A 564 -8.82 21.19 10.20
C TYR A 564 -9.09 19.72 9.87
N THR A 565 -9.40 19.43 8.61
CA THR A 565 -9.38 18.06 8.10
C THR A 565 -7.93 17.66 7.83
N PRO A 566 -7.39 16.64 8.53
CA PRO A 566 -6.05 16.11 8.21
C PRO A 566 -5.98 15.61 6.78
N HIS A 567 -4.90 15.93 6.07
CA HIS A 567 -4.74 15.50 4.68
C HIS A 567 -3.28 15.21 4.34
N LEU A 568 -3.11 14.33 3.35
CA LEU A 568 -1.83 13.89 2.82
C LEU A 568 -1.55 14.44 1.42
N ILE A 569 -2.59 14.71 0.62
CA ILE A 569 -2.43 15.21 -0.75
C ILE A 569 -2.43 16.72 -0.71
N LYS A 570 -1.27 17.32 -1.02
CA LYS A 570 -1.07 18.78 -1.08
C LYS A 570 -1.50 19.35 -2.42
N GLN A 571 -1.05 18.72 -3.52
CA GLN A 571 -1.28 19.20 -4.87
C GLN A 571 -1.22 18.05 -5.87
N VAL A 572 -1.98 18.16 -6.96
CA VAL A 572 -1.92 17.26 -8.12
C VAL A 572 -1.61 18.10 -9.36
N LYS A 573 -0.59 17.69 -10.12
CA LYS A 573 -0.18 18.36 -11.37
C LYS A 573 -0.22 17.39 -12.54
N LYS A 574 -0.54 17.91 -13.73
CA LYS A 574 -0.31 17.19 -14.98
C LYS A 574 1.18 17.15 -15.31
N TYR A 575 1.54 16.29 -16.24
CA TYR A 575 2.91 16.19 -16.78
C TYR A 575 3.44 17.52 -17.39
N ASP A 576 2.55 18.43 -17.80
CA ASP A 576 2.91 19.76 -18.31
C ASP A 576 3.06 20.81 -17.19
N GLY A 577 2.96 20.39 -15.92
CA GLY A 577 3.06 21.24 -14.73
C GLY A 577 1.76 21.98 -14.37
N SER A 578 0.69 21.87 -15.16
CA SER A 578 -0.59 22.51 -14.83
C SER A 578 -1.25 21.88 -13.62
N ILE A 579 -1.81 22.71 -12.73
CA ILE A 579 -2.44 22.27 -11.48
C ILE A 579 -3.81 21.69 -11.79
N VAL A 580 -4.05 20.46 -11.35
CA VAL A 580 -5.35 19.76 -11.41
C VAL A 580 -6.13 19.97 -10.11
N MET A 581 -5.43 19.88 -8.98
CA MET A 581 -5.99 20.01 -7.65
C MET A 581 -4.96 20.61 -6.70
N GLU A 582 -5.41 21.47 -5.80
CA GLU A 582 -4.62 22.02 -4.70
C GLU A 582 -5.47 21.98 -3.43
N ALA A 583 -4.90 21.41 -2.38
CA ALA A 583 -5.60 21.33 -1.08
C ALA A 583 -5.84 22.74 -0.54
N LYS A 584 -7.06 22.97 -0.09
CA LYS A 584 -7.43 24.22 0.60
C LYS A 584 -7.71 23.89 2.06
N PRO A 585 -7.01 24.50 3.01
CA PRO A 585 -7.20 24.22 4.42
C PRO A 585 -8.54 24.83 4.89
N GLU A 586 -9.57 24.00 4.90
CA GLU A 586 -10.86 24.34 5.50
C GLU A 586 -10.90 23.86 6.94
N TYR A 587 -11.52 24.64 7.82
CA TYR A 587 -11.67 24.30 9.24
C TYR A 587 -13.05 24.62 9.79
N GLU A 588 -13.46 23.85 10.77
CA GLU A 588 -14.58 24.10 11.66
C GLU A 588 -14.05 24.77 12.94
N THR A 589 -14.73 25.79 13.44
CA THR A 589 -14.39 26.42 14.73
C THR A 589 -15.16 25.76 15.85
N ILE A 590 -14.45 25.18 16.82
CA ILE A 590 -15.07 24.64 18.05
C ILE A 590 -15.40 25.78 19.01
N PRO A 591 -16.58 25.78 19.60
CA PRO A 591 -17.05 26.88 20.51
C PRO A 591 -16.40 26.73 21.91
N VAL A 592 -15.07 26.71 21.99
CA VAL A 592 -14.29 26.66 23.24
C VAL A 592 -13.79 28.05 23.59
N LYS A 593 -13.83 28.42 24.86
CA LYS A 593 -13.35 29.74 25.33
C LYS A 593 -11.83 29.82 25.25
N LYS A 594 -11.33 31.02 24.95
CA LYS A 594 -9.86 31.27 24.91
C LYS A 594 -9.19 31.04 26.27
N GLU A 595 -9.89 31.39 27.35
CA GLU A 595 -9.46 31.21 28.72
C GLU A 595 -9.31 29.71 29.08
N THR A 596 -10.24 28.88 28.59
CA THR A 596 -10.16 27.42 28.73
C THR A 596 -8.92 26.85 28.01
N ILE A 597 -8.70 27.24 26.75
CA ILE A 597 -7.50 26.83 26.00
C ILE A 597 -6.23 27.31 26.71
N ALA A 598 -6.21 28.54 27.23
CA ALA A 598 -5.03 29.05 27.95
C ALA A 598 -4.73 28.24 29.21
N ALA A 599 -5.73 27.90 30.02
CA ALA A 599 -5.56 27.09 31.22
C ALA A 599 -5.07 25.68 30.90
N ILE A 600 -5.60 25.05 29.85
CA ILE A 600 -5.12 23.74 29.41
C ILE A 600 -3.70 23.81 28.90
N ARG A 601 -3.33 24.83 28.14
CA ARG A 601 -1.97 25.07 27.67
C ARG A 601 -0.99 25.21 28.83
N GLU A 602 -1.34 26.00 29.85
CA GLU A 602 -0.52 26.18 31.05
C GLU A 602 -0.23 24.83 31.73
N GLY A 603 -1.27 24.02 31.95
CA GLY A 603 -1.11 22.68 32.51
C GLY A 603 -0.26 21.75 31.62
N MET A 604 -0.46 21.77 30.30
CA MET A 604 0.35 20.97 29.36
C MET A 604 1.80 21.44 29.27
N VAL A 605 2.06 22.74 29.42
CA VAL A 605 3.42 23.30 29.54
C VAL A 605 4.08 22.82 30.83
N ALA A 606 3.36 22.77 31.92
CA ALA A 606 3.88 22.29 33.20
C ALA A 606 4.32 20.80 33.13
N VAL A 607 3.70 19.97 32.29
CA VAL A 607 4.11 18.57 32.08
C VAL A 607 5.56 18.45 31.60
N SER A 608 6.04 19.37 30.75
CA SER A 608 7.38 19.33 30.13
C SER A 608 8.37 20.30 30.76
N ASN A 609 7.91 21.29 31.55
CA ASN A 609 8.80 22.36 32.04
C ASN A 609 8.82 22.50 33.58
N SER A 610 7.85 21.95 34.33
CA SER A 610 7.89 21.96 35.81
C SER A 610 8.77 20.83 36.34
N ALA A 611 9.35 21.00 37.53
CA ALA A 611 10.18 19.98 38.16
C ALA A 611 9.44 18.63 38.40
N GLU A 612 8.13 18.71 38.63
CA GLU A 612 7.25 17.57 38.88
C GLU A 612 6.57 17.04 37.62
N GLY A 613 6.85 17.68 36.49
CA GLY A 613 6.24 17.34 35.19
C GLY A 613 6.70 15.98 34.68
N THR A 614 5.74 15.16 34.25
CA THR A 614 6.01 13.77 33.81
C THR A 614 6.91 13.63 32.57
N ALA A 615 7.17 14.72 31.84
CA ALA A 615 8.07 14.76 30.68
C ALA A 615 9.22 15.78 30.85
N ALA A 616 9.40 16.40 32.00
CA ALA A 616 10.36 17.47 32.25
C ALA A 616 11.81 17.05 31.89
N THR A 617 12.23 15.85 32.23
CA THR A 617 13.58 15.34 31.93
C THR A 617 13.86 15.30 30.43
N THR A 618 12.87 14.93 29.61
CA THR A 618 13.02 14.80 28.14
C THR A 618 13.19 16.16 27.47
N PHE A 619 12.52 17.22 27.96
CA PHE A 619 12.50 18.54 27.34
C PHE A 619 13.33 19.61 28.08
N LYS A 620 14.11 19.23 29.11
CA LYS A 620 14.86 20.15 29.96
C LYS A 620 15.71 21.16 29.19
N ASP A 621 16.38 20.70 28.11
CA ASP A 621 17.28 21.53 27.31
C ASP A 621 16.68 21.84 25.92
N PHE A 622 15.36 21.75 25.77
CA PHE A 622 14.71 22.05 24.50
C PHE A 622 14.56 23.58 24.35
N PRO A 623 14.95 24.18 23.20
CA PRO A 623 15.02 25.64 23.07
C PRO A 623 13.65 26.35 23.02
N PHE A 624 12.57 25.59 22.85
CA PHE A 624 11.21 26.12 22.83
C PHE A 624 10.38 25.49 23.95
N THR A 625 9.43 26.27 24.46
CA THR A 625 8.43 25.72 25.38
C THR A 625 7.52 24.74 24.65
N VAL A 626 7.48 23.51 25.13
CA VAL A 626 6.63 22.43 24.59
C VAL A 626 5.42 22.26 25.50
N ALA A 627 4.23 22.13 24.94
CA ALA A 627 3.05 21.68 25.67
C ALA A 627 2.84 20.20 25.41
N ALA A 628 2.76 19.39 26.46
CA ALA A 628 2.76 17.93 26.32
C ALA A 628 1.81 17.22 27.30
N LYS A 629 1.55 15.93 27.06
CA LYS A 629 0.90 15.04 28.02
C LYS A 629 1.35 13.59 27.80
N THR A 630 1.68 12.93 28.88
CA THR A 630 1.99 11.48 28.91
C THR A 630 0.71 10.67 29.14
N GLY A 631 0.63 9.49 28.55
CA GLY A 631 -0.43 8.51 28.74
C GLY A 631 0.12 7.11 28.97
N THR A 632 -0.39 6.43 29.99
CA THR A 632 -0.05 5.04 30.30
C THR A 632 -1.36 4.30 30.61
N PRO A 633 -2.11 3.90 29.57
CA PRO A 633 -3.35 3.15 29.78
C PRO A 633 -3.03 1.72 30.21
N GLU A 634 -3.75 1.24 31.23
CA GLU A 634 -3.75 -0.16 31.57
C GLU A 634 -4.46 -0.97 30.47
N THR A 635 -3.87 -2.07 30.03
CA THR A 635 -4.43 -2.97 29.01
C THR A 635 -5.31 -4.06 29.60
N GLY A 636 -5.19 -4.28 30.92
CA GLY A 636 -5.82 -5.38 31.65
C GLY A 636 -5.10 -6.73 31.51
N ASN A 637 -3.96 -6.75 30.83
CA ASN A 637 -3.12 -7.94 30.64
C ASN A 637 -1.81 -7.89 31.45
N GLU A 638 -1.59 -6.86 32.26
CA GLU A 638 -0.37 -6.68 33.05
C GLU A 638 -0.17 -7.84 34.03
N ALA A 639 -1.25 -8.34 34.64
CA ALA A 639 -1.21 -9.51 35.49
C ALA A 639 -0.85 -10.82 34.75
N LYS A 640 -0.94 -10.83 33.43
CA LYS A 640 -0.57 -11.95 32.55
C LYS A 640 0.83 -11.81 31.97
N GLY A 641 1.60 -10.82 32.41
CA GLY A 641 2.96 -10.59 31.95
C GLY A 641 3.06 -9.81 30.63
N SER A 642 2.17 -8.85 30.42
CA SER A 642 2.22 -7.93 29.29
C SER A 642 2.37 -6.49 29.77
N SER A 643 3.24 -5.71 29.13
CA SER A 643 3.46 -4.31 29.49
C SER A 643 2.28 -3.42 29.04
N SER A 644 2.06 -2.33 29.77
CA SER A 644 1.09 -1.31 29.39
C SER A 644 1.53 -0.57 28.12
N ASN A 645 0.56 -0.05 27.32
CA ASN A 645 0.86 0.82 26.21
C ASN A 645 1.41 2.17 26.70
N ALA A 646 2.25 2.81 25.88
CA ALA A 646 2.80 4.12 26.16
C ALA A 646 2.35 5.11 25.08
N LEU A 647 1.77 6.23 25.51
CA LEU A 647 1.28 7.27 24.61
C LEU A 647 1.87 8.63 25.00
N PHE A 648 2.07 9.46 24.02
CA PHE A 648 2.54 10.81 24.21
C PHE A 648 1.92 11.75 23.19
N ILE A 649 1.50 12.92 23.64
CA ILE A 649 1.05 14.01 22.75
C ILE A 649 1.80 15.28 23.11
N ALA A 650 2.14 16.07 22.09
CA ALA A 650 2.80 17.35 22.27
C ALA A 650 2.49 18.32 21.12
N TYR A 651 2.68 19.59 21.39
CA TYR A 651 2.77 20.62 20.34
C TYR A 651 3.83 21.68 20.72
N ALA A 652 4.41 22.30 19.72
CA ALA A 652 5.46 23.29 19.91
C ALA A 652 5.48 24.35 18.79
N PRO A 653 6.02 25.59 19.08
CA PRO A 653 6.19 26.16 20.41
C PRO A 653 4.84 26.36 21.12
N ALA A 654 4.78 26.30 22.44
CA ALA A 654 3.49 26.39 23.15
C ALA A 654 2.75 27.72 22.91
N ASN A 655 3.49 28.84 22.72
CA ASN A 655 2.90 30.17 22.55
C ASN A 655 2.61 30.56 21.10
N ASP A 656 3.29 29.93 20.13
CA ASP A 656 3.07 30.13 18.68
C ASP A 656 3.12 28.76 17.99
N PRO A 657 2.12 27.90 18.17
CA PRO A 657 2.17 26.52 17.74
C PRO A 657 2.31 26.38 16.22
N LYS A 658 3.21 25.48 15.81
CA LYS A 658 3.47 25.13 14.41
C LYS A 658 3.17 23.66 14.13
N ILE A 659 3.56 22.78 15.04
CA ILE A 659 3.48 21.33 14.87
C ILE A 659 2.87 20.65 16.10
N ALA A 660 1.98 19.70 15.86
CA ALA A 660 1.45 18.77 16.84
C ALA A 660 1.97 17.35 16.55
N VAL A 661 2.29 16.59 17.59
CA VAL A 661 2.80 15.22 17.48
C VAL A 661 2.01 14.31 18.42
N ALA A 662 1.60 13.15 17.90
CA ALA A 662 1.05 12.05 18.67
C ALA A 662 1.90 10.79 18.47
N VAL A 663 2.26 10.14 19.57
CA VAL A 663 3.09 8.93 19.60
C VAL A 663 2.37 7.83 20.37
N VAL A 664 2.39 6.63 19.85
CA VAL A 664 1.92 5.41 20.51
C VAL A 664 2.98 4.33 20.35
N VAL A 665 3.32 3.66 21.46
CA VAL A 665 4.13 2.43 21.47
C VAL A 665 3.34 1.37 22.21
N GLU A 666 3.03 0.28 21.52
CA GLU A 666 2.40 -0.89 22.11
C GLU A 666 3.38 -1.54 23.07
N HIS A 667 2.89 -1.87 24.28
CA HIS A 667 3.73 -2.43 25.35
C HIS A 667 4.93 -1.54 25.77
N GLY A 668 4.79 -0.22 25.58
CA GLY A 668 5.84 0.77 25.82
C GLY A 668 6.07 1.09 27.30
N VAL A 669 5.36 0.46 28.22
CA VAL A 669 5.45 0.51 29.69
C VAL A 669 4.93 1.82 30.29
N TRP A 670 5.59 2.96 29.98
CA TRP A 670 5.27 4.28 30.52
C TRP A 670 5.22 5.33 29.40
N GLY A 671 4.27 6.25 29.49
CA GLY A 671 4.11 7.32 28.50
C GLY A 671 5.37 8.18 28.32
N ASN A 672 6.17 8.40 29.35
CA ASN A 672 7.42 9.15 29.23
C ASN A 672 8.50 8.42 28.40
N ASN A 673 8.42 7.10 28.25
CA ASN A 673 9.33 6.34 27.37
C ASN A 673 9.16 6.72 25.90
N THR A 674 8.00 7.26 25.51
CA THR A 674 7.71 7.67 24.14
C THR A 674 7.98 9.16 23.89
N ALA A 675 8.23 9.95 24.93
CA ALA A 675 8.56 11.37 24.82
C ALA A 675 9.82 11.67 23.99
N PRO A 676 10.89 10.84 24.03
CA PRO A 676 12.07 11.03 23.17
C PRO A 676 11.73 10.98 21.67
N ILE A 677 10.76 10.17 21.25
CA ILE A 677 10.31 10.07 19.86
C ILE A 677 9.73 11.42 19.40
N ALA A 678 8.82 11.98 20.19
CA ALA A 678 8.25 13.30 19.89
C ALA A 678 9.32 14.40 19.90
N ARG A 679 10.29 14.35 20.86
CA ARG A 679 11.41 15.29 20.90
C ARG A 679 12.26 15.24 19.64
N ASP A 680 12.58 14.07 19.13
CA ASP A 680 13.40 13.90 17.94
C ASP A 680 12.68 14.46 16.69
N VAL A 681 11.38 14.20 16.56
CA VAL A 681 10.53 14.77 15.50
C VAL A 681 10.49 16.31 15.59
N LEU A 682 10.32 16.87 16.79
CA LEU A 682 10.32 18.32 16.99
C LEU A 682 11.70 18.93 16.68
N LYS A 683 12.79 18.26 17.08
CA LYS A 683 14.16 18.70 16.74
C LYS A 683 14.39 18.77 15.24
N GLU A 684 13.95 17.76 14.50
CA GLU A 684 14.09 17.75 13.04
C GLU A 684 13.24 18.86 12.42
N TYR A 685 11.98 18.99 12.83
CA TYR A 685 11.10 20.04 12.30
C TYR A 685 11.67 21.46 12.47
N PHE A 686 12.31 21.75 13.61
CA PHE A 686 12.92 23.05 13.90
C PHE A 686 14.39 23.15 13.47
N GLY A 687 14.94 22.17 12.77
CA GLY A 687 16.34 22.21 12.30
C GLY A 687 17.38 22.17 13.42
N LEU A 688 17.08 21.54 14.55
CA LEU A 688 17.93 21.48 15.75
C LEU A 688 18.89 20.29 15.75
N ASN A 689 18.80 19.40 14.76
CA ASN A 689 19.68 18.26 14.61
C ASN A 689 21.02 18.72 13.99
N SER A 690 22.14 18.50 14.69
CA SER A 690 23.48 18.84 14.20
C SER A 690 23.99 17.95 13.06
N ASN A 691 23.32 16.81 12.82
CA ASN A 691 23.57 15.89 11.72
C ASN A 691 22.40 15.99 10.72
N THR A 692 22.31 17.11 10.04
CA THR A 692 21.40 17.21 8.89
C THR A 692 21.93 16.27 7.80
N TYR A 693 21.13 15.29 7.42
CA TYR A 693 21.28 14.61 6.12
C TYR A 693 21.33 15.71 5.06
N THR A 694 22.41 15.81 4.30
CA THR A 694 22.50 16.77 3.20
C THR A 694 21.53 16.31 2.11
N ASP A 695 21.00 17.26 1.34
CA ASP A 695 20.09 16.94 0.21
C ASP A 695 20.73 15.97 -0.78
N ASP A 696 22.08 15.92 -0.83
CA ASP A 696 22.88 14.98 -1.63
C ASP A 696 22.76 13.50 -1.17
N GLN A 697 22.39 13.24 0.08
CA GLN A 697 22.16 11.87 0.59
C GLN A 697 20.74 11.34 0.29
N ILE A 698 19.87 12.22 -0.20
CA ILE A 698 18.53 11.89 -0.70
C ILE A 698 18.53 11.99 -2.24
N ALA A 699 19.67 12.38 -2.85
CA ALA A 699 19.78 12.54 -4.30
C ALA A 699 19.57 11.19 -5.00
N ILE A 700 18.39 11.07 -5.57
CA ILE A 700 18.09 10.08 -6.60
C ILE A 700 18.89 10.47 -7.82
N GLU A 701 19.65 9.56 -8.41
CA GLU A 701 20.17 9.72 -9.75
C GLU A 701 19.02 10.20 -10.66
N GLU A 702 19.10 11.44 -11.11
CA GLU A 702 18.19 11.99 -12.11
C GLU A 702 18.32 11.15 -13.37
N VAL A 703 17.40 10.22 -13.56
CA VAL A 703 17.17 9.61 -14.87
C VAL A 703 16.47 10.67 -15.72
N LYS A 704 17.27 11.45 -16.44
CA LYS A 704 16.76 12.33 -17.49
C LYS A 704 16.14 11.45 -18.58
N PHE A 705 14.83 11.42 -18.64
CA PHE A 705 14.12 10.96 -19.82
C PHE A 705 14.38 11.96 -20.94
N THR A 706 15.30 11.66 -21.85
CA THR A 706 15.32 12.31 -23.17
C THR A 706 14.17 11.75 -23.97
N HIS A 707 13.28 12.63 -24.39
CA HIS A 707 12.12 12.36 -25.25
C HIS A 707 12.55 11.80 -26.61
#